data_9869a3d172fd976ecbba64340956e49f
#
_entry.id   9869a3d172fd976ecbba64340956e49f
#
_cell.length_a   1.000
_cell.length_b   1.000
_cell.length_c   1.000
_cell.angle_alpha   90.00
_cell.angle_beta   90.00
_cell.angle_gamma   90.00
#
_symmetry.space_group_name_H-M   'P 1'
#
loop_
_entity.id
_entity.type
_entity.pdbx_description
1 polymer ?
#
loop_
_entity_poly.entity_id
_entity_poly.type
_entity_poly.pdbx_seq_one_letter_code
_entity_poly.pdbx_strand_id
1 'polypeptide(L)'
;MIPQSFNDNWHFFKSINDARAAAMGGPQPPAITLPHDAMIHEPRTPDTPNGAQTGFYPGGQYVYQKTLYAPADWQGCSVILEFEGVYQTAQIYLNGTLVAHQLYGYSNFYADLTNALHIGEDNQIRVIADNSAVPNSRWYSGSGMYRGVRLWVGGPVRLPAEGVRVTTLSADEDYALVEIAATVRSVDQAPRRVEVCAALGGVTGRVPVTVFPGSEETVRQTLAIPSPALWDCDHPYLYDCTVTVKDGARMLDHAALRVGLRTLTLDPHRGLRLNGRPVKLRGACIHHDNGILGAATWPDAERRRCRQLKEAGFNALRSAHHPMSREMLEACDELGVLVMDEVSDMWTQHKNPHDFALHFPDQWPEIIDRMVAKDYNHPSVVLYSIGNEITEVGSAQGCQLARAMTERLHRLDPTRYTTNGINGLVAAFFGGQIYSMMQELMPSARKSGADDSGSNAVNGAMGLMASETGDRFAVHPTLTALLNEPSNAVDVIGLNYLTGRHLLEQELHPNKTVVGTETFPADIARLWGLVKRHPHILGDFTWAGYDYLGEAGCGIFHYDGAANFSSVYPERTASIGDLDLLGDRHPISYLREIVYGLRKAPYIAVERVDRYGQTPSRTPWMLKDNLASWTWPGFEGQPANVDVYSDADEVELLINGRSVGRRPAGEENRFTASFTLCYEPGELTAVAYADGQETGRHTLHTAGAVAALAPEVERGAELTFVTLRLTDAQGRPNLFDTRTVTAEVESGELLGFGSACPCSTEPYDGTVCPTWNGAVMAVFRGHARVRFTAGGLPPLCLEI
;
A
#
# COMPACT_ATOMS: atom_id res chain seq x y z
N MET A 1 -27.02 1.69 -11.56
CA MET A 1 -27.14 0.39 -10.84
C MET A 1 -26.50 0.53 -9.48
N ILE A 2 -27.00 -0.16 -8.47
CA ILE A 2 -26.35 -0.25 -7.15
C ILE A 2 -25.62 -1.59 -7.08
N PRO A 3 -24.32 -1.62 -6.74
CA PRO A 3 -23.60 -2.85 -6.53
C PRO A 3 -24.12 -3.58 -5.29
N GLN A 4 -24.18 -4.89 -5.38
CA GLN A 4 -24.47 -5.77 -4.26
C GLN A 4 -23.22 -6.61 -3.97
N SER A 5 -22.87 -6.81 -2.69
CA SER A 5 -21.81 -7.74 -2.34
C SER A 5 -22.13 -9.14 -2.87
N PHE A 6 -21.14 -9.77 -3.49
CA PHE A 6 -21.25 -11.12 -4.00
C PHE A 6 -20.21 -12.06 -3.39
N ASN A 7 -19.68 -11.67 -2.22
CA ASN A 7 -18.52 -12.29 -1.58
C ASN A 7 -18.81 -13.63 -0.88
N ASP A 8 -20.03 -13.85 -0.40
CA ASP A 8 -20.35 -15.02 0.41
C ASP A 8 -20.60 -16.29 -0.40
N ASN A 9 -20.48 -17.45 0.26
CA ASN A 9 -20.86 -18.75 -0.26
C ASN A 9 -20.14 -19.19 -1.55
N TRP A 10 -18.83 -18.95 -1.63
CA TRP A 10 -17.98 -19.52 -2.66
C TRP A 10 -17.38 -20.85 -2.20
N HIS A 11 -17.29 -21.85 -3.10
CA HIS A 11 -16.55 -23.09 -2.88
C HIS A 11 -15.18 -22.96 -3.52
N PHE A 12 -14.14 -23.15 -2.73
CA PHE A 12 -12.73 -23.03 -3.14
C PHE A 12 -12.09 -24.41 -3.32
N PHE A 13 -11.40 -24.62 -4.43
CA PHE A 13 -10.67 -25.85 -4.75
C PHE A 13 -9.22 -25.53 -5.09
N LYS A 14 -8.29 -26.30 -4.54
CA LYS A 14 -6.85 -26.16 -4.77
C LYS A 14 -6.42 -26.52 -6.19
N SER A 15 -7.26 -27.23 -6.96
CA SER A 15 -6.97 -27.59 -8.34
C SER A 15 -8.22 -27.79 -9.18
N ILE A 16 -8.04 -27.76 -10.53
CA ILE A 16 -9.11 -28.11 -11.47
C ILE A 16 -9.56 -29.56 -11.27
N ASN A 17 -8.66 -30.47 -10.90
CA ASN A 17 -9.01 -31.87 -10.70
C ASN A 17 -9.91 -32.08 -9.48
N ASP A 18 -9.66 -31.33 -8.39
CA ASP A 18 -10.53 -31.36 -7.20
C ASP A 18 -11.93 -30.86 -7.52
N ALA A 19 -12.03 -29.74 -8.27
CA ALA A 19 -13.29 -29.21 -8.74
C ALA A 19 -14.05 -30.19 -9.66
N ARG A 20 -13.34 -30.91 -10.54
CA ARG A 20 -13.92 -31.96 -11.38
C ARG A 20 -14.41 -33.16 -10.56
N ALA A 21 -13.62 -33.60 -9.58
CA ALA A 21 -14.03 -34.71 -8.70
C ALA A 21 -15.29 -34.35 -7.92
N ALA A 22 -15.40 -33.14 -7.39
CA ALA A 22 -16.59 -32.64 -6.71
C ALA A 22 -17.80 -32.58 -7.65
N ALA A 23 -17.65 -32.15 -8.90
CA ALA A 23 -18.71 -32.15 -9.91
C ALA A 23 -19.20 -33.57 -10.30
N MET A 24 -18.36 -34.60 -10.09
CA MET A 24 -18.71 -36.01 -10.30
C MET A 24 -19.27 -36.71 -9.05
N GLY A 25 -19.65 -35.93 -8.03
CA GLY A 25 -20.23 -36.45 -6.80
C GLY A 25 -19.24 -36.68 -5.66
N GLY A 26 -18.02 -36.21 -5.81
CA GLY A 26 -17.04 -36.14 -4.72
C GLY A 26 -17.40 -35.09 -3.66
N PRO A 27 -16.61 -35.02 -2.56
CA PRO A 27 -16.87 -34.09 -1.48
C PRO A 27 -16.78 -32.63 -1.94
N GLN A 28 -17.72 -31.80 -1.51
CA GLN A 28 -17.66 -30.33 -1.68
C GLN A 28 -16.90 -29.74 -0.51
N PRO A 29 -15.94 -28.80 -0.77
CA PRO A 29 -15.31 -28.07 0.31
C PRO A 29 -16.32 -27.15 1.02
N PRO A 30 -16.07 -26.75 2.27
CA PRO A 30 -16.87 -25.73 2.93
C PRO A 30 -16.93 -24.45 2.11
N ALA A 31 -18.01 -23.70 2.26
CA ALA A 31 -18.13 -22.39 1.65
C ALA A 31 -17.16 -21.39 2.33
N ILE A 32 -16.58 -20.53 1.53
CA ILE A 32 -15.73 -19.41 1.99
C ILE A 32 -16.38 -18.07 1.64
N THR A 33 -15.89 -17.02 2.29
CA THR A 33 -16.23 -15.62 1.98
C THR A 33 -15.00 -14.92 1.40
N LEU A 34 -15.21 -14.11 0.37
CA LEU A 34 -14.18 -13.25 -0.21
C LEU A 34 -14.02 -11.95 0.61
N PRO A 35 -12.83 -11.33 0.56
CA PRO A 35 -11.65 -11.68 -0.22
C PRO A 35 -10.96 -12.95 0.33
N HIS A 36 -10.27 -13.69 -0.55
CA HIS A 36 -9.57 -14.93 -0.18
C HIS A 36 -8.24 -15.01 -0.92
N ASP A 37 -7.16 -15.07 -0.18
CA ASP A 37 -5.82 -15.32 -0.71
C ASP A 37 -5.48 -16.81 -0.59
N ALA A 38 -5.48 -17.50 -1.73
CA ALA A 38 -5.18 -18.92 -1.77
C ALA A 38 -3.70 -19.24 -1.47
N MET A 39 -2.79 -18.29 -1.75
CA MET A 39 -1.35 -18.49 -1.65
C MET A 39 -0.84 -18.52 -0.21
N ILE A 40 -1.46 -17.74 0.69
CA ILE A 40 -1.06 -17.69 2.10
C ILE A 40 -1.24 -19.03 2.82
N HIS A 41 -2.12 -19.87 2.32
CA HIS A 41 -2.44 -21.21 2.83
C HIS A 41 -1.60 -22.34 2.21
N GLU A 42 -0.67 -21.99 1.31
CA GLU A 42 0.22 -22.99 0.71
C GLU A 42 1.52 -23.13 1.54
N PRO A 43 2.07 -24.37 1.60
CA PRO A 43 3.30 -24.60 2.35
C PRO A 43 4.48 -23.90 1.68
N ARG A 44 5.24 -23.16 2.49
CA ARG A 44 6.50 -22.56 2.09
C ARG A 44 7.61 -23.60 2.11
N THR A 45 8.47 -23.60 1.09
CA THR A 45 9.64 -24.49 1.03
C THR A 45 10.84 -23.77 0.43
N PRO A 46 12.09 -24.19 0.79
CA PRO A 46 13.29 -23.60 0.19
C PRO A 46 13.38 -23.81 -1.34
N ASP A 47 12.69 -24.83 -1.86
CA ASP A 47 12.69 -25.18 -3.29
C ASP A 47 11.60 -24.46 -4.09
N THR A 48 10.85 -23.56 -3.47
CA THR A 48 9.80 -22.79 -4.13
C THR A 48 10.39 -21.96 -5.29
N PRO A 49 9.88 -22.08 -6.53
CA PRO A 49 10.45 -21.38 -7.68
C PRO A 49 10.48 -19.86 -7.57
N ASN A 50 9.52 -19.26 -6.85
CA ASN A 50 9.49 -17.83 -6.55
C ASN A 50 10.60 -17.38 -5.59
N GLY A 51 11.13 -18.30 -4.78
CA GLY A 51 12.16 -17.99 -3.79
C GLY A 51 11.77 -16.85 -2.86
N ALA A 52 12.74 -16.03 -2.53
CA ALA A 52 12.58 -14.88 -1.66
C ALA A 52 11.63 -13.80 -2.20
N GLN A 53 11.44 -13.71 -3.51
CA GLN A 53 10.60 -12.68 -4.11
C GLN A 53 9.17 -12.68 -3.52
N THR A 54 8.61 -13.87 -3.29
CA THR A 54 7.29 -14.02 -2.66
C THR A 54 7.36 -14.52 -1.22
N GLY A 55 8.53 -14.44 -0.56
CA GLY A 55 8.74 -15.01 0.77
C GLY A 55 8.63 -16.53 0.79
N PHE A 56 9.03 -17.21 -0.29
CA PHE A 56 8.97 -18.66 -0.50
C PHE A 56 7.56 -19.26 -0.54
N TYR A 57 6.53 -18.44 -0.83
CA TYR A 57 5.20 -18.94 -1.12
C TYR A 57 5.10 -19.34 -2.60
N PRO A 58 4.53 -20.52 -2.91
CA PRO A 58 4.39 -20.99 -4.29
C PRO A 58 3.20 -20.34 -4.99
N GLY A 59 3.27 -20.24 -6.31
CA GLY A 59 2.10 -20.01 -7.15
C GLY A 59 1.28 -21.29 -7.35
N GLY A 60 0.09 -21.15 -7.97
CA GLY A 60 -0.79 -22.28 -8.25
C GLY A 60 -1.95 -21.92 -9.16
N GLN A 61 -2.73 -22.93 -9.53
CA GLN A 61 -3.97 -22.75 -10.26
C GLN A 61 -5.15 -23.15 -9.37
N TYR A 62 -6.02 -22.20 -9.10
CA TYR A 62 -7.11 -22.32 -8.13
C TYR A 62 -8.47 -22.18 -8.81
N VAL A 63 -9.49 -22.83 -8.27
CA VAL A 63 -10.85 -22.78 -8.80
C VAL A 63 -11.85 -22.36 -7.72
N TYR A 64 -12.70 -21.41 -8.07
CA TYR A 64 -13.81 -20.97 -7.24
C TYR A 64 -15.11 -21.24 -7.96
N GLN A 65 -16.11 -21.72 -7.23
CA GLN A 65 -17.43 -22.02 -7.79
C GLN A 65 -18.54 -21.46 -6.90
N LYS A 66 -19.58 -20.94 -7.55
CA LYS A 66 -20.77 -20.43 -6.86
C LYS A 66 -21.99 -20.60 -7.74
N THR A 67 -23.14 -20.92 -7.12
CA THR A 67 -24.43 -20.93 -7.80
C THR A 67 -25.11 -19.58 -7.67
N LEU A 68 -25.60 -19.06 -8.79
CA LEU A 68 -26.42 -17.85 -8.87
C LEU A 68 -27.81 -18.20 -9.37
N TYR A 69 -28.82 -18.05 -8.53
CA TYR A 69 -30.21 -18.09 -8.98
C TYR A 69 -30.56 -16.77 -9.69
N ALA A 70 -31.00 -16.83 -10.94
CA ALA A 70 -31.42 -15.66 -11.71
C ALA A 70 -32.96 -15.54 -11.68
N PRO A 71 -33.52 -14.62 -10.87
CA PRO A 71 -34.98 -14.51 -10.72
C PRO A 71 -35.67 -14.06 -12.02
N ALA A 72 -36.96 -14.37 -12.18
CA ALA A 72 -37.70 -14.08 -13.39
C ALA A 72 -37.81 -12.57 -13.74
N ASP A 73 -37.75 -11.71 -12.75
CA ASP A 73 -37.75 -10.25 -12.91
C ASP A 73 -36.45 -9.68 -13.49
N TRP A 74 -35.39 -10.50 -13.60
CA TRP A 74 -34.17 -10.13 -14.33
C TRP A 74 -34.31 -10.29 -15.85
N GLN A 75 -35.45 -10.76 -16.35
CA GLN A 75 -35.70 -10.85 -17.79
C GLN A 75 -35.54 -9.47 -18.46
N GLY A 76 -34.57 -9.34 -19.36
CA GLY A 76 -34.23 -8.08 -20.04
C GLY A 76 -33.37 -7.10 -19.23
N CYS A 77 -32.95 -7.48 -18.02
CA CYS A 77 -31.94 -6.74 -17.26
C CYS A 77 -30.54 -7.06 -17.75
N SER A 78 -29.62 -6.14 -17.52
CA SER A 78 -28.18 -6.39 -17.59
C SER A 78 -27.72 -6.94 -16.25
N VAL A 79 -26.95 -8.02 -16.29
CA VAL A 79 -26.38 -8.66 -15.09
C VAL A 79 -24.88 -8.78 -15.27
N ILE A 80 -24.12 -8.10 -14.44
CA ILE A 80 -22.67 -7.97 -14.54
C ILE A 80 -22.03 -8.32 -13.19
N LEU A 81 -20.98 -9.11 -13.22
CA LEU A 81 -20.07 -9.28 -12.08
C LEU A 81 -18.85 -8.37 -12.27
N GLU A 82 -18.55 -7.56 -11.27
CA GLU A 82 -17.30 -6.86 -11.12
C GLU A 82 -16.40 -7.66 -10.20
N PHE A 83 -15.19 -7.97 -10.67
CA PHE A 83 -14.10 -8.53 -9.89
C PHE A 83 -13.10 -7.42 -9.63
N GLU A 84 -12.83 -7.12 -8.37
CA GLU A 84 -11.89 -6.06 -7.97
C GLU A 84 -10.43 -6.46 -8.21
N GLY A 85 -10.12 -7.76 -8.13
CA GLY A 85 -8.79 -8.31 -8.40
C GLY A 85 -8.76 -9.84 -8.28
N VAL A 86 -8.16 -10.49 -9.27
CA VAL A 86 -7.94 -11.95 -9.30
C VAL A 86 -6.52 -12.21 -9.80
N TYR A 87 -5.65 -12.74 -8.95
CA TYR A 87 -4.25 -12.90 -9.31
C TYR A 87 -3.89 -14.36 -9.64
N GLN A 88 -3.16 -14.58 -10.76
CA GLN A 88 -2.63 -13.63 -11.75
C GLN A 88 -3.58 -13.46 -12.93
N THR A 89 -3.90 -14.52 -13.65
CA THR A 89 -4.84 -14.50 -14.75
C THR A 89 -6.18 -15.11 -14.33
N ALA A 90 -7.28 -14.56 -14.85
CA ALA A 90 -8.60 -15.01 -14.50
C ALA A 90 -9.39 -15.47 -15.73
N GLN A 91 -10.09 -16.59 -15.61
CA GLN A 91 -11.09 -17.05 -16.57
C GLN A 91 -12.42 -17.24 -15.84
N ILE A 92 -13.46 -16.56 -16.32
CA ILE A 92 -14.79 -16.59 -15.72
C ILE A 92 -15.72 -17.35 -16.65
N TYR A 93 -16.32 -18.43 -16.14
CA TYR A 93 -17.28 -19.24 -16.85
C TYR A 93 -18.64 -19.13 -16.21
N LEU A 94 -19.69 -19.03 -17.04
CA LEU A 94 -21.08 -19.16 -16.66
C LEU A 94 -21.69 -20.35 -17.43
N ASN A 95 -22.23 -21.32 -16.70
CA ASN A 95 -22.84 -22.54 -17.31
C ASN A 95 -21.91 -23.24 -18.31
N GLY A 96 -20.60 -23.22 -18.04
CA GLY A 96 -19.56 -23.79 -18.92
C GLY A 96 -19.09 -22.89 -20.08
N THR A 97 -19.73 -21.75 -20.32
CA THR A 97 -19.34 -20.76 -21.33
C THR A 97 -18.37 -19.75 -20.76
N LEU A 98 -17.24 -19.49 -21.42
CA LEU A 98 -16.30 -18.44 -21.02
C LEU A 98 -16.95 -17.08 -21.29
N VAL A 99 -17.14 -16.25 -20.24
CA VAL A 99 -17.80 -14.93 -20.33
C VAL A 99 -16.84 -13.78 -20.08
N ALA A 100 -15.70 -14.02 -19.42
CA ALA A 100 -14.64 -13.01 -19.27
C ALA A 100 -13.27 -13.68 -19.09
N HIS A 101 -12.24 -12.95 -19.50
CA HIS A 101 -10.84 -13.31 -19.32
C HIS A 101 -10.05 -12.06 -18.94
N GLN A 102 -9.19 -12.14 -17.92
CA GLN A 102 -8.35 -11.05 -17.45
C GLN A 102 -6.90 -11.52 -17.32
N LEU A 103 -5.96 -10.72 -17.81
CA LEU A 103 -4.53 -11.05 -17.79
C LEU A 103 -3.78 -10.28 -16.68
N TYR A 104 -4.23 -9.07 -16.30
CA TYR A 104 -3.58 -8.25 -15.29
C TYR A 104 -4.30 -8.35 -13.95
N GLY A 105 -3.72 -9.09 -13.02
CA GLY A 105 -4.36 -9.49 -11.76
C GLY A 105 -4.67 -8.35 -10.78
N TYR A 106 -4.14 -7.15 -10.99
CA TYR A 106 -4.31 -5.99 -10.09
C TYR A 106 -5.42 -5.03 -10.50
N SER A 107 -5.95 -5.14 -11.72
CA SER A 107 -7.05 -4.30 -12.19
C SER A 107 -8.40 -4.93 -11.93
N ASN A 108 -9.39 -4.11 -11.57
CA ASN A 108 -10.78 -4.53 -11.61
C ASN A 108 -11.22 -4.80 -13.06
N PHE A 109 -12.18 -5.71 -13.23
CA PHE A 109 -12.74 -6.08 -14.52
C PHE A 109 -14.17 -6.56 -14.40
N TYR A 110 -14.89 -6.61 -15.52
CA TYR A 110 -16.31 -6.91 -15.57
C TYR A 110 -16.59 -8.15 -16.41
N ALA A 111 -17.42 -9.07 -15.90
CA ALA A 111 -17.97 -10.20 -16.60
C ALA A 111 -19.45 -9.94 -16.88
N ASP A 112 -19.83 -9.75 -18.15
CA ASP A 112 -21.22 -9.59 -18.56
C ASP A 112 -21.87 -10.98 -18.68
N LEU A 113 -22.77 -11.27 -17.77
CA LEU A 113 -23.51 -12.53 -17.70
C LEU A 113 -24.80 -12.51 -18.49
N THR A 114 -25.28 -11.33 -18.93
CA THR A 114 -26.62 -11.07 -19.44
C THR A 114 -27.11 -12.09 -20.45
N ASN A 115 -26.29 -12.39 -21.47
CA ASN A 115 -26.69 -13.28 -22.56
C ASN A 115 -26.50 -14.78 -22.29
N ALA A 116 -25.79 -15.14 -21.24
CA ALA A 116 -25.48 -16.53 -20.88
C ALA A 116 -26.28 -17.03 -19.66
N LEU A 117 -27.07 -16.14 -19.02
CA LEU A 117 -27.92 -16.47 -17.89
C LEU A 117 -29.17 -17.27 -18.34
N HIS A 118 -29.46 -18.31 -17.58
CA HIS A 118 -30.76 -19.00 -17.63
C HIS A 118 -31.67 -18.35 -16.59
N ILE A 119 -32.65 -17.58 -17.07
CA ILE A 119 -33.58 -16.84 -16.21
C ILE A 119 -34.60 -17.82 -15.60
N GLY A 120 -34.86 -17.67 -14.29
CA GLY A 120 -35.72 -18.55 -13.50
C GLY A 120 -35.05 -19.83 -13.02
N GLU A 121 -33.72 -19.95 -13.22
CA GLU A 121 -32.96 -21.16 -12.93
C GLU A 121 -31.65 -20.81 -12.15
N ASP A 122 -31.04 -21.87 -11.61
CA ASP A 122 -29.73 -21.84 -11.02
C ASP A 122 -28.66 -21.82 -12.12
N ASN A 123 -27.71 -20.88 -12.01
CA ASN A 123 -26.60 -20.72 -12.92
C ASN A 123 -25.29 -21.00 -12.21
N GLN A 124 -24.39 -21.74 -12.85
CA GLN A 124 -23.12 -22.12 -12.28
C GLN A 124 -22.03 -21.15 -12.73
N ILE A 125 -21.46 -20.42 -11.78
CA ILE A 125 -20.30 -19.56 -11.99
C ILE A 125 -19.05 -20.34 -11.58
N ARG A 126 -18.02 -20.32 -12.44
CA ARG A 126 -16.70 -20.87 -12.14
C ARG A 126 -15.64 -19.86 -12.51
N VAL A 127 -14.75 -19.57 -11.55
CA VAL A 127 -13.56 -18.73 -11.73
C VAL A 127 -12.34 -19.61 -11.65
N ILE A 128 -11.46 -19.53 -12.63
CA ILE A 128 -10.12 -20.12 -12.60
C ILE A 128 -9.15 -18.98 -12.44
N ALA A 129 -8.42 -18.99 -11.34
CA ALA A 129 -7.32 -18.07 -11.06
C ALA A 129 -6.00 -18.82 -11.24
N ASP A 130 -5.18 -18.40 -12.21
CA ASP A 130 -3.95 -19.10 -12.56
C ASP A 130 -2.72 -18.22 -12.27
N ASN A 131 -1.96 -18.60 -11.25
CA ASN A 131 -0.67 -18.06 -10.86
C ASN A 131 0.42 -19.14 -10.88
N SER A 132 0.35 -20.07 -11.84
CA SER A 132 1.28 -21.20 -11.92
C SER A 132 2.57 -20.88 -12.70
N ALA A 133 2.55 -19.85 -13.55
CA ALA A 133 3.73 -19.38 -14.28
C ALA A 133 4.56 -18.45 -13.37
N VAL A 134 5.62 -18.97 -12.76
CA VAL A 134 6.44 -18.29 -11.75
C VAL A 134 7.95 -18.44 -12.04
N PRO A 135 8.81 -17.47 -11.57
CA PRO A 135 8.49 -16.24 -10.86
C PRO A 135 7.88 -15.15 -11.77
N ASN A 136 6.90 -14.42 -11.27
CA ASN A 136 6.19 -13.37 -12.01
C ASN A 136 6.05 -12.03 -11.25
N SER A 137 6.50 -11.97 -10.00
CA SER A 137 6.45 -10.79 -9.14
C SER A 137 7.74 -10.67 -8.34
N ARG A 138 8.09 -9.43 -7.93
CA ARG A 138 9.23 -9.16 -7.04
C ARG A 138 8.82 -9.12 -5.56
N TRP A 139 7.52 -9.10 -5.28
CA TRP A 139 6.93 -9.08 -3.93
C TRP A 139 5.87 -10.18 -3.81
N TYR A 140 5.30 -10.35 -2.64
CA TYR A 140 4.21 -11.28 -2.41
C TYR A 140 2.94 -10.82 -3.12
N SER A 141 2.57 -11.52 -4.17
CA SER A 141 1.43 -11.16 -5.01
C SER A 141 0.09 -11.64 -4.45
N GLY A 142 0.10 -12.67 -3.59
CA GLY A 142 -1.07 -13.47 -3.32
C GLY A 142 -1.50 -14.29 -4.52
N SER A 143 -2.64 -14.99 -4.39
CA SER A 143 -3.25 -15.75 -5.49
C SER A 143 -4.75 -15.91 -5.27
N GLY A 144 -5.51 -16.10 -6.36
CA GLY A 144 -6.95 -16.31 -6.29
C GLY A 144 -7.75 -15.01 -6.29
N MET A 145 -8.98 -15.06 -5.77
CA MET A 145 -9.86 -13.87 -5.66
C MET A 145 -9.54 -13.10 -4.38
N TYR A 146 -8.41 -12.39 -4.39
CA TYR A 146 -7.87 -11.70 -3.24
C TYR A 146 -8.53 -10.35 -2.92
N ARG A 147 -9.37 -9.84 -3.83
CA ARG A 147 -10.26 -8.69 -3.65
C ARG A 147 -11.72 -9.12 -3.79
N GLY A 148 -12.65 -8.24 -3.43
CA GLY A 148 -14.09 -8.52 -3.45
C GLY A 148 -14.70 -8.69 -4.84
N VAL A 149 -15.92 -9.21 -4.86
CA VAL A 149 -16.76 -9.33 -6.07
C VAL A 149 -18.10 -8.64 -5.81
N ARG A 150 -18.57 -7.89 -6.82
CA ARG A 150 -19.86 -7.17 -6.77
C ARG A 150 -20.77 -7.61 -7.90
N LEU A 151 -22.04 -7.75 -7.60
CA LEU A 151 -23.10 -8.03 -8.58
C LEU A 151 -23.84 -6.72 -8.91
N TRP A 152 -23.90 -6.40 -10.19
CA TRP A 152 -24.62 -5.27 -10.73
C TRP A 152 -25.82 -5.77 -11.55
N VAL A 153 -27.04 -5.37 -11.15
CA VAL A 153 -28.27 -5.68 -11.91
C VAL A 153 -28.97 -4.39 -12.27
N GLY A 154 -29.25 -4.18 -13.54
CA GLY A 154 -29.90 -2.99 -14.01
C GLY A 154 -30.87 -3.23 -15.15
N GLY A 155 -31.94 -2.43 -15.19
CA GLY A 155 -32.94 -2.49 -16.24
C GLY A 155 -32.41 -2.08 -17.61
N PRO A 156 -33.29 -2.10 -18.64
CA PRO A 156 -32.87 -1.76 -20.02
C PRO A 156 -32.31 -0.34 -20.17
N VAL A 157 -32.78 0.60 -19.35
CA VAL A 157 -32.24 1.97 -19.25
C VAL A 157 -31.64 2.16 -17.90
N ARG A 158 -30.31 2.41 -17.83
CA ARG A 158 -29.55 2.38 -16.60
C ARG A 158 -28.31 3.28 -16.62
N LEU A 159 -27.76 3.52 -15.45
CA LEU A 159 -26.40 4.04 -15.24
C LEU A 159 -25.43 2.83 -15.25
N PRO A 160 -24.45 2.75 -16.16
CA PRO A 160 -23.44 1.71 -16.11
C PRO A 160 -22.58 1.82 -14.84
N ALA A 161 -21.83 0.78 -14.51
CA ALA A 161 -20.80 0.84 -13.48
C ALA A 161 -19.83 1.99 -13.82
N GLU A 162 -19.40 2.76 -12.81
CA GLU A 162 -18.56 3.97 -12.95
C GLU A 162 -19.14 5.03 -13.93
N GLY A 163 -20.45 4.99 -14.23
CA GLY A 163 -21.13 5.90 -15.15
C GLY A 163 -21.44 7.28 -14.59
N VAL A 164 -21.08 7.58 -13.34
CA VAL A 164 -21.27 8.90 -12.71
C VAL A 164 -19.91 9.46 -12.31
N ARG A 165 -19.61 10.69 -12.75
CA ARG A 165 -18.39 11.42 -12.43
C ARG A 165 -18.75 12.76 -11.79
N VAL A 166 -18.12 13.08 -10.66
CA VAL A 166 -18.31 14.32 -9.91
C VAL A 166 -17.01 15.12 -9.94
N THR A 167 -17.07 16.34 -10.43
CA THR A 167 -15.88 17.20 -10.60
C THR A 167 -16.12 18.56 -9.93
N THR A 168 -15.29 18.93 -8.98
CA THR A 168 -15.25 20.28 -8.44
C THR A 168 -14.56 21.20 -9.44
N LEU A 169 -15.31 22.06 -10.12
CA LEU A 169 -14.79 23.00 -11.13
C LEU A 169 -14.09 24.20 -10.47
N SER A 170 -14.67 24.70 -9.40
CA SER A 170 -14.09 25.74 -8.53
C SER A 170 -14.70 25.65 -7.15
N ALA A 171 -13.98 26.12 -6.14
CA ALA A 171 -14.49 26.22 -4.77
C ALA A 171 -13.78 27.34 -4.01
N ASP A 172 -14.58 28.07 -3.22
CA ASP A 172 -14.14 29.04 -2.21
C ASP A 172 -14.97 28.88 -0.93
N GLU A 173 -14.95 29.85 -0.04
CA GLU A 173 -15.69 29.81 1.23
C GLU A 173 -17.22 29.99 1.05
N ASP A 174 -17.62 30.65 -0.02
CA ASP A 174 -19.04 30.95 -0.29
C ASP A 174 -19.71 29.85 -1.11
N TYR A 175 -19.03 29.34 -2.16
CA TYR A 175 -19.60 28.37 -3.10
C TYR A 175 -18.58 27.35 -3.61
N ALA A 176 -19.05 26.12 -3.83
CA ALA A 176 -18.40 25.17 -4.74
C ALA A 176 -19.27 24.99 -6.00
N LEU A 177 -18.64 25.14 -7.16
CA LEU A 177 -19.24 24.82 -8.43
C LEU A 177 -18.85 23.40 -8.82
N VAL A 178 -19.84 22.49 -8.90
CA VAL A 178 -19.61 21.05 -9.08
C VAL A 178 -20.34 20.56 -10.31
N GLU A 179 -19.60 19.96 -11.26
CA GLU A 179 -20.18 19.25 -12.39
C GLU A 179 -20.45 17.79 -12.00
N ILE A 180 -21.66 17.32 -12.30
CA ILE A 180 -22.05 15.92 -12.24
C ILE A 180 -22.32 15.44 -13.66
N ALA A 181 -21.47 14.56 -14.18
CA ALA A 181 -21.62 13.91 -15.46
C ALA A 181 -22.17 12.50 -15.22
N ALA A 182 -23.34 12.21 -15.77
CA ALA A 182 -24.02 10.92 -15.65
C ALA A 182 -24.26 10.31 -17.02
N THR A 183 -23.68 9.14 -17.26
CA THR A 183 -23.89 8.36 -18.50
C THR A 183 -25.12 7.47 -18.32
N VAL A 184 -26.08 7.59 -19.23
CA VAL A 184 -27.26 6.72 -19.29
C VAL A 184 -27.12 5.82 -20.51
N ARG A 185 -27.20 4.51 -20.31
CA ARG A 185 -27.15 3.48 -21.37
C ARG A 185 -28.54 2.91 -21.59
N SER A 186 -28.95 2.69 -22.83
CA SER A 186 -30.17 1.98 -23.18
C SER A 186 -29.88 0.76 -24.04
N VAL A 187 -30.42 -0.38 -23.65
CA VAL A 187 -30.53 -1.60 -24.48
C VAL A 187 -32.00 -1.88 -24.88
N ASP A 188 -32.88 -0.92 -24.65
CA ASP A 188 -34.30 -0.99 -25.03
C ASP A 188 -34.43 -1.02 -26.57
N GLN A 189 -35.58 -1.42 -27.09
CA GLN A 189 -35.83 -1.51 -28.52
C GLN A 189 -36.36 -0.21 -29.14
N ALA A 190 -36.75 0.76 -28.32
CA ALA A 190 -37.24 2.06 -28.74
C ALA A 190 -36.50 3.20 -27.98
N PRO A 191 -36.39 4.39 -28.62
CA PRO A 191 -35.90 5.57 -27.93
C PRO A 191 -36.67 5.84 -26.64
N ARG A 192 -35.95 6.19 -25.56
CA ARG A 192 -36.51 6.52 -24.24
C ARG A 192 -36.17 7.94 -23.87
N ARG A 193 -37.16 8.75 -23.59
CA ARG A 193 -36.98 10.08 -22.98
C ARG A 193 -37.04 9.91 -21.46
N VAL A 194 -35.95 10.20 -20.80
CA VAL A 194 -35.84 10.09 -19.34
C VAL A 194 -35.36 11.41 -18.74
N GLU A 195 -35.50 11.55 -17.42
CA GLU A 195 -34.96 12.68 -16.66
C GLU A 195 -33.84 12.14 -15.75
N VAL A 196 -32.67 12.78 -15.85
CA VAL A 196 -31.54 12.52 -14.94
C VAL A 196 -31.57 13.60 -13.84
N CYS A 197 -31.77 13.17 -12.61
CA CYS A 197 -31.76 14.03 -11.42
C CYS A 197 -30.51 13.76 -10.61
N ALA A 198 -29.75 14.80 -10.29
CA ALA A 198 -28.61 14.74 -9.38
C ALA A 198 -28.88 15.54 -8.11
N ALA A 199 -28.45 15.03 -6.97
CA ALA A 199 -28.54 15.71 -5.67
C ALA A 199 -27.19 15.62 -4.93
N LEU A 200 -26.71 16.77 -4.46
CA LEU A 200 -25.45 16.91 -3.73
C LEU A 200 -25.54 18.13 -2.81
N GLY A 201 -25.15 18.00 -1.52
CA GLY A 201 -25.06 19.12 -0.59
C GLY A 201 -26.38 19.89 -0.40
N GLY A 202 -27.52 19.21 -0.50
CA GLY A 202 -28.85 19.81 -0.41
C GLY A 202 -29.33 20.49 -1.70
N VAL A 203 -28.52 20.54 -2.74
CA VAL A 203 -28.85 21.12 -4.06
C VAL A 203 -29.24 20.01 -5.02
N THR A 204 -30.24 20.26 -5.87
CA THR A 204 -30.72 19.30 -6.89
C THR A 204 -30.72 19.91 -8.27
N GLY A 205 -30.30 19.14 -9.26
CA GLY A 205 -30.39 19.45 -10.69
C GLY A 205 -31.22 18.40 -11.42
N ARG A 206 -31.79 18.78 -12.58
CA ARG A 206 -32.59 17.88 -13.43
C ARG A 206 -32.35 18.22 -14.88
N VAL A 207 -32.10 17.20 -15.70
CA VAL A 207 -31.89 17.33 -17.13
C VAL A 207 -32.63 16.21 -17.88
N PRO A 208 -33.54 16.53 -18.82
CA PRO A 208 -34.11 15.51 -19.67
C PRO A 208 -33.14 15.09 -20.78
N VAL A 209 -33.14 13.80 -21.11
CA VAL A 209 -32.33 13.22 -22.19
C VAL A 209 -33.15 12.17 -22.93
N THR A 210 -32.89 12.04 -24.22
CA THR A 210 -33.41 10.92 -25.04
C THR A 210 -32.26 9.98 -25.32
N VAL A 211 -32.40 8.71 -24.87
CA VAL A 211 -31.41 7.67 -25.11
C VAL A 211 -31.95 6.71 -26.14
N PHE A 212 -31.15 6.45 -27.19
CA PHE A 212 -31.54 5.59 -28.31
C PHE A 212 -31.16 4.12 -28.03
N PRO A 213 -31.79 3.16 -28.73
CA PRO A 213 -31.45 1.76 -28.63
C PRO A 213 -29.96 1.50 -28.85
N GLY A 214 -29.33 0.78 -27.91
CA GLY A 214 -27.89 0.44 -27.99
C GLY A 214 -26.93 1.59 -27.82
N SER A 215 -27.40 2.81 -27.45
CA SER A 215 -26.54 3.98 -27.25
C SER A 215 -26.31 4.30 -25.77
N GLU A 216 -25.31 5.15 -25.56
CA GLU A 216 -25.01 5.81 -24.30
C GLU A 216 -25.05 7.34 -24.50
N GLU A 217 -25.69 8.04 -23.57
CA GLU A 217 -25.74 9.49 -23.53
C GLU A 217 -25.25 10.03 -22.21
N THR A 218 -24.27 10.94 -22.24
CA THR A 218 -23.74 11.57 -21.02
C THR A 218 -24.39 12.92 -20.80
N VAL A 219 -25.11 13.04 -19.70
CA VAL A 219 -25.74 14.27 -19.21
C VAL A 219 -24.82 14.97 -18.23
N ARG A 220 -24.62 16.28 -18.42
CA ARG A 220 -23.82 17.10 -17.50
C ARG A 220 -24.71 18.11 -16.82
N GLN A 221 -24.55 18.24 -15.50
CA GLN A 221 -25.27 19.20 -14.66
C GLN A 221 -24.27 19.93 -13.78
N THR A 222 -24.40 21.24 -13.67
CA THR A 222 -23.58 22.03 -12.76
C THR A 222 -24.40 22.45 -11.57
N LEU A 223 -23.98 22.13 -10.37
CA LEU A 223 -24.60 22.51 -9.11
C LEU A 223 -23.72 23.53 -8.39
N ALA A 224 -24.31 24.58 -7.83
CA ALA A 224 -23.63 25.52 -6.94
C ALA A 224 -23.97 25.16 -5.48
N ILE A 225 -22.99 24.63 -4.77
CA ILE A 225 -23.13 24.20 -3.38
C ILE A 225 -22.76 25.39 -2.48
N PRO A 226 -23.68 25.93 -1.70
CA PRO A 226 -23.37 27.06 -0.82
C PRO A 226 -22.62 26.63 0.43
N SER A 227 -21.68 27.46 0.87
CA SER A 227 -20.87 27.27 2.08
C SER A 227 -20.32 25.84 2.18
N PRO A 228 -19.52 25.40 1.18
CA PRO A 228 -19.12 24.00 1.08
C PRO A 228 -18.13 23.61 2.18
N ALA A 229 -18.31 22.42 2.76
CA ALA A 229 -17.27 21.77 3.53
C ALA A 229 -16.28 21.09 2.55
N LEU A 230 -15.10 21.69 2.39
CA LEU A 230 -14.10 21.17 1.46
C LEU A 230 -13.34 20.02 2.09
N TRP A 231 -13.03 19.03 1.27
CA TRP A 231 -12.22 17.88 1.66
C TRP A 231 -10.72 18.26 1.67
N ASP A 232 -10.05 17.99 2.78
CA ASP A 232 -8.58 18.07 2.90
C ASP A 232 -8.04 17.00 3.85
N CYS A 233 -6.71 16.98 4.06
CA CYS A 233 -6.08 15.98 4.93
C CYS A 233 -6.48 16.07 6.40
N ASP A 234 -6.87 17.24 6.87
CA ASP A 234 -7.22 17.50 8.28
C ASP A 234 -8.75 17.44 8.49
N HIS A 235 -9.53 17.76 7.45
CA HIS A 235 -10.99 17.80 7.43
C HIS A 235 -11.52 16.99 6.22
N PRO A 236 -11.47 15.66 6.23
CA PRO A 236 -11.83 14.83 5.08
C PRO A 236 -13.36 14.66 4.97
N TYR A 237 -14.07 15.76 4.71
CA TYR A 237 -15.51 15.73 4.60
C TYR A 237 -15.99 15.14 3.28
N LEU A 238 -16.88 14.15 3.36
CA LEU A 238 -17.49 13.49 2.22
C LEU A 238 -18.99 13.76 2.17
N TYR A 239 -19.45 14.20 1.01
CA TYR A 239 -20.86 14.38 0.71
C TYR A 239 -21.48 13.11 0.14
N ASP A 240 -22.75 12.87 0.47
CA ASP A 240 -23.56 11.90 -0.26
C ASP A 240 -24.04 12.54 -1.56
N CYS A 241 -23.69 11.94 -2.69
CA CYS A 241 -24.16 12.30 -4.02
C CYS A 241 -25.10 11.20 -4.54
N THR A 242 -26.30 11.58 -4.96
CA THR A 242 -27.23 10.63 -5.58
C THR A 242 -27.58 11.08 -6.99
N VAL A 243 -27.58 10.13 -7.93
CA VAL A 243 -28.04 10.35 -9.30
C VAL A 243 -29.14 9.33 -9.60
N THR A 244 -30.29 9.82 -10.06
CA THR A 244 -31.43 8.97 -10.41
C THR A 244 -31.85 9.19 -11.85
N VAL A 245 -32.25 8.12 -12.55
CA VAL A 245 -32.83 8.11 -13.89
C VAL A 245 -34.32 7.82 -13.75
N LYS A 246 -35.18 8.70 -14.26
CA LYS A 246 -36.64 8.61 -14.11
C LYS A 246 -37.37 8.66 -15.47
N ASP A 247 -38.44 7.91 -15.60
CA ASP A 247 -39.44 8.03 -16.63
C ASP A 247 -40.77 8.51 -15.99
N GLY A 248 -41.01 9.82 -16.06
CA GLY A 248 -42.06 10.45 -15.28
C GLY A 248 -41.85 10.27 -13.77
N ALA A 249 -42.80 9.64 -13.08
CA ALA A 249 -42.72 9.33 -11.65
C ALA A 249 -41.96 8.03 -11.34
N ARG A 250 -41.72 7.20 -12.35
CA ARG A 250 -41.05 5.90 -12.18
C ARG A 250 -39.54 6.09 -12.15
N MET A 251 -38.90 5.65 -11.09
CA MET A 251 -37.43 5.49 -11.04
C MET A 251 -37.04 4.24 -11.83
N LEU A 252 -36.15 4.43 -12.83
CA LEU A 252 -35.61 3.34 -13.64
C LEU A 252 -34.31 2.81 -13.06
N ASP A 253 -33.44 3.74 -12.59
CA ASP A 253 -32.15 3.39 -12.00
C ASP A 253 -31.66 4.51 -11.07
N HIS A 254 -30.66 4.19 -10.25
CA HIS A 254 -29.98 5.16 -9.42
C HIS A 254 -28.54 4.74 -9.07
N ALA A 255 -27.71 5.73 -8.73
CA ALA A 255 -26.38 5.57 -8.17
C ALA A 255 -26.27 6.42 -6.91
N ALA A 256 -25.55 5.92 -5.92
CA ALA A 256 -25.18 6.62 -4.69
C ALA A 256 -23.66 6.57 -4.53
N LEU A 257 -23.05 7.74 -4.29
CA LEU A 257 -21.62 7.93 -4.20
C LEU A 257 -21.29 8.79 -2.99
N ARG A 258 -20.12 8.55 -2.39
CA ARG A 258 -19.53 9.47 -1.41
C ARG A 258 -18.42 10.26 -2.10
N VAL A 259 -18.47 11.57 -2.05
CA VAL A 259 -17.55 12.44 -2.80
C VAL A 259 -17.02 13.59 -1.95
N GLY A 260 -15.73 13.86 -2.03
CA GLY A 260 -15.11 15.01 -1.39
C GLY A 260 -14.96 16.16 -2.39
N LEU A 261 -15.40 17.37 -2.00
CA LEU A 261 -15.25 18.57 -2.82
C LEU A 261 -13.89 19.21 -2.55
N ARG A 262 -13.04 19.31 -3.55
CA ARG A 262 -11.72 19.90 -3.44
C ARG A 262 -11.25 20.53 -4.74
N THR A 263 -10.31 21.46 -4.65
CA THR A 263 -9.53 21.96 -5.78
C THR A 263 -8.07 21.55 -5.61
N LEU A 264 -7.42 21.18 -6.72
CA LEU A 264 -6.02 20.81 -6.75
C LEU A 264 -5.30 21.68 -7.79
N THR A 265 -4.19 22.30 -7.40
CA THR A 265 -3.36 23.09 -8.33
C THR A 265 -1.88 22.79 -8.10
N LEU A 266 -1.13 22.77 -9.20
CA LEU A 266 0.31 22.51 -9.22
C LEU A 266 1.03 23.67 -9.92
N ASP A 267 2.08 24.18 -9.28
CA ASP A 267 2.89 25.28 -9.80
C ASP A 267 4.35 25.10 -9.32
N PRO A 268 5.37 25.22 -10.20
CA PRO A 268 6.78 25.02 -9.80
C PRO A 268 7.27 26.04 -8.77
N HIS A 269 6.66 27.23 -8.69
CA HIS A 269 7.03 28.28 -7.74
C HIS A 269 6.24 28.22 -6.44
N ARG A 270 5.08 27.56 -6.44
CA ARG A 270 4.17 27.49 -5.30
C ARG A 270 3.94 26.07 -4.79
N GLY A 271 4.40 25.06 -5.52
CA GLY A 271 4.21 23.64 -5.21
C GLY A 271 2.77 23.16 -5.45
N LEU A 272 2.48 22.03 -4.84
CA LEU A 272 1.12 21.44 -4.81
C LEU A 272 0.24 22.17 -3.80
N ARG A 273 -0.98 22.48 -4.21
CA ARG A 273 -1.96 23.18 -3.34
C ARG A 273 -3.30 22.45 -3.39
N LEU A 274 -3.83 22.22 -2.21
CA LEU A 274 -5.15 21.66 -1.99
C LEU A 274 -6.03 22.77 -1.42
N ASN A 275 -7.16 23.08 -2.07
CA ASN A 275 -8.04 24.18 -1.70
C ASN A 275 -7.30 25.52 -1.54
N GLY A 276 -6.36 25.79 -2.46
CA GLY A 276 -5.53 26.98 -2.43
C GLY A 276 -4.43 27.01 -1.36
N ARG A 277 -4.37 26.05 -0.42
CA ARG A 277 -3.37 25.94 0.64
C ARG A 277 -2.20 25.04 0.20
N PRO A 278 -0.93 25.41 0.44
CA PRO A 278 0.19 24.54 0.14
C PRO A 278 0.12 23.23 0.92
N VAL A 279 0.39 22.12 0.24
CA VAL A 279 0.53 20.81 0.88
C VAL A 279 1.86 20.17 0.49
N LYS A 280 2.57 19.62 1.48
CA LYS A 280 3.77 18.82 1.29
C LYS A 280 3.42 17.36 1.55
N LEU A 281 3.89 16.48 0.67
CA LEU A 281 3.60 15.06 0.73
C LEU A 281 4.58 14.38 1.69
N ARG A 282 4.08 13.98 2.87
CA ARG A 282 4.75 13.09 3.80
C ARG A 282 4.34 11.68 3.42
N GLY A 283 5.02 11.11 2.44
CA GLY A 283 4.60 9.93 1.73
C GLY A 283 5.21 8.63 2.25
N ALA A 284 4.48 7.54 2.06
CA ALA A 284 4.92 6.18 2.24
C ALA A 284 4.53 5.31 1.04
N CYS A 285 5.47 4.49 0.54
CA CYS A 285 5.14 3.40 -0.37
C CYS A 285 4.57 2.23 0.42
N ILE A 286 3.55 1.57 -0.12
CA ILE A 286 2.94 0.37 0.47
C ILE A 286 2.67 -0.68 -0.59
N HIS A 287 2.95 -1.94 -0.29
CA HIS A 287 2.42 -3.08 -1.02
C HIS A 287 0.98 -3.38 -0.60
N HIS A 288 0.29 -4.21 -1.37
CA HIS A 288 -1.13 -4.51 -1.17
C HIS A 288 -1.40 -5.61 -0.15
N ASP A 289 -0.36 -6.31 0.34
CA ASP A 289 -0.59 -7.33 1.35
C ASP A 289 -0.96 -6.73 2.72
N ASN A 290 -1.74 -7.49 3.48
CA ASN A 290 -2.20 -7.20 4.82
C ASN A 290 -1.47 -8.07 5.86
N GLY A 291 -0.17 -8.33 5.65
CA GLY A 291 0.69 -9.10 6.55
C GLY A 291 0.15 -10.52 6.79
N ILE A 292 -0.28 -10.80 8.02
CA ILE A 292 -0.76 -12.15 8.41
C ILE A 292 -2.04 -12.60 7.68
N LEU A 293 -2.74 -11.70 6.98
CA LEU A 293 -3.89 -12.01 6.13
C LEU A 293 -3.50 -12.25 4.65
N GLY A 294 -2.20 -12.24 4.33
CA GLY A 294 -1.75 -12.28 2.95
C GLY A 294 -2.25 -11.09 2.14
N ALA A 295 -2.59 -11.31 0.88
CA ALA A 295 -3.13 -10.27 -0.01
C ALA A 295 -4.65 -10.05 0.16
N ALA A 296 -5.34 -10.80 1.02
CA ALA A 296 -6.78 -10.68 1.20
C ALA A 296 -7.17 -9.25 1.63
N THR A 297 -7.85 -8.53 0.72
CA THR A 297 -8.13 -7.09 0.83
C THR A 297 -9.45 -6.85 1.56
N TRP A 298 -9.44 -6.97 2.88
CA TRP A 298 -10.58 -6.69 3.75
C TRP A 298 -10.70 -5.18 4.02
N PRO A 299 -11.90 -4.57 3.93
CA PRO A 299 -12.08 -3.13 4.19
C PRO A 299 -11.53 -2.68 5.55
N ASP A 300 -11.76 -3.47 6.61
CA ASP A 300 -11.26 -3.16 7.95
C ASP A 300 -9.73 -3.22 8.06
N ALA A 301 -9.07 -4.13 7.33
CA ALA A 301 -7.63 -4.25 7.29
C ALA A 301 -6.99 -3.05 6.56
N GLU A 302 -7.55 -2.66 5.41
CA GLU A 302 -7.08 -1.50 4.65
C GLU A 302 -7.28 -0.20 5.46
N ARG A 303 -8.45 -0.03 6.08
CA ARG A 303 -8.73 1.11 6.94
C ARG A 303 -7.78 1.17 8.15
N ARG A 304 -7.46 0.02 8.76
CA ARG A 304 -6.51 -0.09 9.86
C ARG A 304 -5.11 0.37 9.42
N ARG A 305 -4.60 -0.13 8.30
CA ARG A 305 -3.29 0.26 7.75
C ARG A 305 -3.23 1.74 7.43
N CYS A 306 -4.23 2.27 6.74
CA CYS A 306 -4.33 3.70 6.41
C CYS A 306 -4.34 4.57 7.67
N ARG A 307 -5.12 4.21 8.69
CA ARG A 307 -5.18 4.92 9.97
C ARG A 307 -3.82 4.92 10.69
N GLN A 308 -3.17 3.76 10.80
CA GLN A 308 -1.89 3.63 11.49
C GLN A 308 -0.78 4.43 10.78
N LEU A 309 -0.76 4.45 9.44
CA LEU A 309 0.17 5.29 8.67
C LEU A 309 -0.11 6.80 8.91
N LYS A 310 -1.37 7.20 8.94
CA LYS A 310 -1.73 8.60 9.27
C LYS A 310 -1.31 8.96 10.68
N GLU A 311 -1.55 8.11 11.67
CA GLU A 311 -1.13 8.29 13.07
C GLU A 311 0.41 8.35 13.20
N ALA A 312 1.15 7.68 12.33
CA ALA A 312 2.60 7.77 12.22
C ALA A 312 3.11 9.08 11.57
N GLY A 313 2.19 9.96 11.11
CA GLY A 313 2.51 11.26 10.56
C GLY A 313 2.50 11.35 9.03
N PHE A 314 2.22 10.26 8.32
CA PHE A 314 2.06 10.28 6.86
C PHE A 314 0.73 10.96 6.47
N ASN A 315 0.74 11.68 5.36
CA ASN A 315 -0.45 12.25 4.75
C ASN A 315 -0.62 11.83 3.28
N ALA A 316 0.26 10.95 2.77
CA ALA A 316 0.20 10.46 1.41
C ALA A 316 0.69 9.00 1.32
N LEU A 317 0.06 8.21 0.43
CA LEU A 317 0.45 6.83 0.12
C LEU A 317 0.73 6.68 -1.37
N ARG A 318 1.73 5.85 -1.72
CA ARG A 318 1.97 5.38 -3.08
C ARG A 318 1.66 3.90 -3.16
N SER A 319 0.81 3.54 -4.11
CA SER A 319 0.52 2.14 -4.42
C SER A 319 1.69 1.50 -5.15
N ALA A 320 2.40 0.62 -4.50
CA ALA A 320 3.57 -0.04 -5.08
C ALA A 320 3.22 -1.47 -5.52
N HIS A 321 3.25 -1.82 -6.81
CA HIS A 321 3.45 -0.96 -8.00
C HIS A 321 2.37 -1.31 -9.00
N HIS A 322 1.13 -1.02 -8.69
CA HIS A 322 -0.09 -1.38 -9.43
C HIS A 322 -1.31 -0.61 -8.91
N PRO A 323 -2.47 -0.63 -9.60
CA PRO A 323 -3.68 0.04 -9.15
C PRO A 323 -4.11 -0.35 -7.73
N MET A 324 -4.35 0.65 -6.88
CA MET A 324 -4.77 0.51 -5.50
C MET A 324 -6.17 -0.11 -5.41
N SER A 325 -6.45 -0.82 -4.32
CA SER A 325 -7.79 -1.35 -4.05
C SER A 325 -8.78 -0.22 -3.78
N ARG A 326 -10.06 -0.45 -4.08
CA ARG A 326 -11.13 0.49 -3.75
C ARG A 326 -11.25 0.68 -2.24
N GLU A 327 -11.11 -0.38 -1.47
CA GLU A 327 -11.15 -0.37 -0.01
C GLU A 327 -10.09 0.56 0.59
N MET A 328 -8.86 0.55 0.05
CA MET A 328 -7.81 1.46 0.50
C MET A 328 -8.10 2.90 0.06
N LEU A 329 -8.62 3.12 -1.16
CA LEU A 329 -9.02 4.46 -1.62
C LEU A 329 -10.14 5.03 -0.75
N GLU A 330 -11.16 4.24 -0.42
CA GLU A 330 -12.24 4.64 0.50
C GLU A 330 -11.70 4.98 1.89
N ALA A 331 -10.76 4.19 2.42
CA ALA A 331 -10.08 4.49 3.67
C ALA A 331 -9.28 5.80 3.61
N CYS A 332 -8.58 6.05 2.50
CA CYS A 332 -7.84 7.30 2.27
C CYS A 332 -8.78 8.51 2.17
N ASP A 333 -9.93 8.37 1.49
CA ASP A 333 -10.95 9.41 1.42
C ASP A 333 -11.51 9.78 2.79
N GLU A 334 -11.85 8.77 3.60
CA GLU A 334 -12.41 8.95 4.94
C GLU A 334 -11.41 9.51 5.96
N LEU A 335 -10.15 9.13 5.83
CA LEU A 335 -9.11 9.51 6.76
C LEU A 335 -8.30 10.74 6.32
N GLY A 336 -8.51 11.25 5.11
CA GLY A 336 -7.76 12.41 4.60
C GLY A 336 -6.32 12.08 4.28
N VAL A 337 -6.08 11.01 3.53
CA VAL A 337 -4.74 10.61 3.07
C VAL A 337 -4.70 10.73 1.56
N LEU A 338 -3.71 11.43 1.02
CA LEU A 338 -3.51 11.61 -0.41
C LEU A 338 -2.95 10.33 -1.05
N VAL A 339 -3.26 10.11 -2.32
CA VAL A 339 -2.85 8.90 -3.03
C VAL A 339 -2.13 9.23 -4.32
N MET A 340 -1.01 8.56 -4.54
CA MET A 340 -0.35 8.34 -5.82
C MET A 340 -0.68 6.91 -6.25
N ASP A 341 -1.64 6.76 -7.16
CA ASP A 341 -1.96 5.45 -7.73
C ASP A 341 -1.04 5.14 -8.91
N GLU A 342 -0.73 3.86 -9.14
CA GLU A 342 0.32 3.46 -10.07
C GLU A 342 -0.17 2.41 -11.06
N VAL A 343 0.28 2.54 -12.33
CA VAL A 343 -0.19 1.67 -13.44
C VAL A 343 0.48 0.30 -13.39
N SER A 344 1.82 0.24 -13.32
CA SER A 344 2.57 -1.03 -13.41
C SER A 344 4.03 -0.89 -13.00
N ASP A 345 4.63 -2.02 -12.59
CA ASP A 345 6.06 -2.16 -12.30
C ASP A 345 6.92 -2.42 -13.56
N MET A 346 6.32 -2.82 -14.66
CA MET A 346 7.03 -3.11 -15.92
C MET A 346 6.20 -2.64 -17.12
N TRP A 347 6.90 -2.37 -18.24
CA TRP A 347 6.24 -2.09 -19.51
C TRP A 347 6.53 -3.20 -20.52
N THR A 348 7.52 -3.02 -21.40
CA THR A 348 7.79 -3.94 -22.51
C THR A 348 8.96 -4.90 -22.22
N GLN A 349 9.76 -4.60 -21.20
CA GLN A 349 10.88 -5.43 -20.80
C GLN A 349 10.59 -6.13 -19.46
N HIS A 350 10.94 -7.41 -19.41
CA HIS A 350 10.77 -8.26 -18.24
C HIS A 350 11.72 -7.88 -17.12
N LYS A 351 11.21 -7.86 -15.87
CA LYS A 351 11.99 -7.90 -14.64
C LYS A 351 12.06 -9.32 -14.06
N ASN A 352 11.05 -10.13 -14.38
CA ASN A 352 10.96 -11.56 -14.06
C ASN A 352 10.53 -12.39 -15.28
N PRO A 353 10.89 -13.68 -15.38
CA PRO A 353 10.61 -14.50 -16.57
C PRO A 353 9.14 -14.58 -17.00
N HIS A 354 8.22 -14.48 -16.03
CA HIS A 354 6.78 -14.66 -16.25
C HIS A 354 5.95 -13.45 -15.79
N ASP A 355 6.58 -12.28 -15.68
CA ASP A 355 5.84 -11.05 -15.34
C ASP A 355 4.95 -10.56 -16.49
N PHE A 356 4.24 -9.47 -16.25
CA PHE A 356 3.23 -8.95 -17.16
C PHE A 356 3.78 -8.26 -18.42
N ALA A 357 5.09 -8.09 -18.57
CA ALA A 357 5.70 -7.33 -19.68
C ALA A 357 5.30 -7.83 -21.07
N LEU A 358 5.08 -9.15 -21.23
CA LEU A 358 4.62 -9.71 -22.50
C LEU A 358 3.24 -9.18 -22.95
N HIS A 359 2.38 -8.88 -22.00
CA HIS A 359 0.98 -8.48 -22.25
C HIS A 359 0.79 -6.95 -22.15
N PHE A 360 1.67 -6.25 -21.47
CA PHE A 360 1.54 -4.82 -21.21
C PHE A 360 1.36 -3.98 -22.46
N PRO A 361 2.10 -4.21 -23.58
CA PRO A 361 1.95 -3.41 -24.80
C PRO A 361 0.50 -3.32 -25.33
N ASP A 362 -0.24 -4.40 -25.20
CA ASP A 362 -1.61 -4.49 -25.70
C ASP A 362 -2.66 -4.10 -24.63
N GLN A 363 -2.30 -4.19 -23.35
CA GLN A 363 -3.25 -4.07 -22.22
C GLN A 363 -3.17 -2.72 -21.49
N TRP A 364 -2.08 -1.97 -21.59
CA TRP A 364 -1.92 -0.72 -20.81
C TRP A 364 -3.04 0.30 -21.03
N PRO A 365 -3.66 0.44 -22.24
CA PRO A 365 -4.75 1.39 -22.40
C PRO A 365 -5.97 1.03 -21.55
N GLU A 366 -6.32 -0.26 -21.51
CA GLU A 366 -7.44 -0.75 -20.72
C GLU A 366 -7.15 -0.68 -19.21
N ILE A 367 -5.91 -0.96 -18.79
CA ILE A 367 -5.49 -0.81 -17.39
C ILE A 367 -5.70 0.63 -16.92
N ILE A 368 -5.24 1.62 -17.71
CA ILE A 368 -5.41 3.04 -17.39
C ILE A 368 -6.90 3.43 -17.37
N ASP A 369 -7.69 2.96 -18.35
CA ASP A 369 -9.13 3.28 -18.42
C ASP A 369 -9.86 2.80 -17.17
N ARG A 370 -9.59 1.58 -16.73
CA ARG A 370 -10.20 0.97 -15.55
C ARG A 370 -9.72 1.64 -14.27
N MET A 371 -8.41 1.91 -14.14
CA MET A 371 -7.85 2.61 -12.99
C MET A 371 -8.50 3.99 -12.83
N VAL A 372 -8.50 4.81 -13.89
CA VAL A 372 -9.11 6.15 -13.85
C VAL A 372 -10.61 6.09 -13.60
N ALA A 373 -11.33 5.12 -14.19
CA ALA A 373 -12.76 4.97 -13.95
C ALA A 373 -13.07 4.69 -12.48
N LYS A 374 -12.29 3.80 -11.85
CA LYS A 374 -12.36 3.48 -10.42
C LYS A 374 -12.02 4.70 -9.56
N ASP A 375 -10.96 5.43 -9.90
CA ASP A 375 -10.36 6.47 -9.06
C ASP A 375 -11.06 7.83 -9.14
N TYR A 376 -11.80 8.07 -10.24
CA TYR A 376 -12.27 9.42 -10.60
C TYR A 376 -12.98 10.17 -9.48
N ASN A 377 -13.82 9.48 -8.72
CA ASN A 377 -14.61 10.08 -7.64
C ASN A 377 -13.92 10.10 -6.27
N HIS A 378 -12.69 9.54 -6.17
CA HIS A 378 -11.92 9.55 -4.93
C HIS A 378 -11.14 10.85 -4.76
N PRO A 379 -11.48 11.73 -3.80
CA PRO A 379 -10.78 12.99 -3.58
C PRO A 379 -9.34 12.80 -3.12
N SER A 380 -9.01 11.66 -2.53
CA SER A 380 -7.67 11.28 -2.07
C SER A 380 -6.67 11.15 -3.22
N VAL A 381 -7.07 10.66 -4.40
CA VAL A 381 -6.18 10.48 -5.55
C VAL A 381 -5.77 11.83 -6.12
N VAL A 382 -4.47 12.13 -6.13
CA VAL A 382 -3.91 13.40 -6.59
C VAL A 382 -2.86 13.23 -7.69
N LEU A 383 -2.22 12.06 -7.76
CA LEU A 383 -1.20 11.71 -8.73
C LEU A 383 -1.47 10.34 -9.36
N TYR A 384 -1.22 10.23 -10.66
CA TYR A 384 -1.13 8.96 -11.38
C TYR A 384 0.32 8.70 -11.78
N SER A 385 0.93 7.64 -11.27
CA SER A 385 2.24 7.18 -11.69
C SER A 385 2.12 6.23 -12.88
N ILE A 386 2.82 6.53 -13.97
CA ILE A 386 2.78 5.72 -15.19
C ILE A 386 3.63 4.46 -15.11
N GLY A 387 4.49 4.33 -14.10
CA GLY A 387 5.28 3.12 -13.89
C GLY A 387 6.42 3.29 -12.92
N ASN A 388 6.89 2.15 -12.40
CA ASN A 388 7.97 2.05 -11.44
C ASN A 388 9.25 1.49 -12.06
N GLU A 389 10.39 2.18 -11.89
CA GLU A 389 11.74 1.71 -12.23
C GLU A 389 11.82 1.04 -13.60
N ILE A 390 11.18 1.65 -14.59
CA ILE A 390 11.07 1.10 -15.93
C ILE A 390 12.46 1.02 -16.58
N THR A 391 12.85 -0.17 -17.01
CA THR A 391 14.17 -0.46 -17.54
C THR A 391 14.46 0.27 -18.84
N GLU A 392 13.44 0.44 -19.71
CA GLU A 392 13.52 1.12 -21.00
C GLU A 392 13.14 2.60 -20.96
N VAL A 393 12.96 3.20 -19.77
CA VAL A 393 12.43 4.57 -19.63
C VAL A 393 13.20 5.63 -20.41
N GLY A 394 14.52 5.49 -20.54
CA GLY A 394 15.38 6.40 -21.31
C GLY A 394 15.50 6.06 -22.79
N SER A 395 14.88 5.00 -23.29
CA SER A 395 14.87 4.64 -24.71
C SER A 395 13.83 5.46 -25.49
N ALA A 396 14.01 5.58 -26.79
CA ALA A 396 13.04 6.28 -27.66
C ALA A 396 11.64 5.66 -27.57
N GLN A 397 11.56 4.32 -27.51
CA GLN A 397 10.29 3.59 -27.36
C GLN A 397 9.68 3.85 -25.97
N GLY A 398 10.48 3.79 -24.91
CA GLY A 398 10.02 4.07 -23.55
C GLY A 398 9.49 5.50 -23.40
N CYS A 399 10.19 6.49 -23.96
CA CYS A 399 9.73 7.88 -23.97
C CYS A 399 8.41 8.08 -24.74
N GLN A 400 8.22 7.40 -25.89
CA GLN A 400 6.97 7.44 -26.63
C GLN A 400 5.82 6.84 -25.83
N LEU A 401 6.05 5.70 -25.17
CA LEU A 401 5.05 5.04 -24.35
C LEU A 401 4.69 5.90 -23.13
N ALA A 402 5.68 6.50 -22.46
CA ALA A 402 5.46 7.44 -21.35
C ALA A 402 4.52 8.58 -21.74
N ARG A 403 4.77 9.23 -22.90
CA ARG A 403 3.91 10.29 -23.42
C ARG A 403 2.49 9.79 -23.74
N ALA A 404 2.39 8.63 -24.40
CA ALA A 404 1.08 8.05 -24.75
C ALA A 404 0.23 7.75 -23.50
N MET A 405 0.83 7.20 -22.44
CA MET A 405 0.14 6.96 -21.18
C MET A 405 -0.27 8.26 -20.49
N THR A 406 0.62 9.24 -20.40
CA THR A 406 0.32 10.56 -19.82
C THR A 406 -0.82 11.26 -20.56
N GLU A 407 -0.77 11.28 -21.89
CA GLU A 407 -1.85 11.85 -22.72
C GLU A 407 -3.19 11.13 -22.52
N ARG A 408 -3.15 9.80 -22.33
CA ARG A 408 -4.38 9.06 -22.06
C ARG A 408 -4.95 9.40 -20.70
N LEU A 409 -4.11 9.46 -19.65
CA LEU A 409 -4.50 9.88 -18.32
C LEU A 409 -5.15 11.27 -18.31
N HIS A 410 -4.51 12.27 -18.94
CA HIS A 410 -5.05 13.62 -19.04
C HIS A 410 -6.38 13.70 -19.79
N ARG A 411 -6.59 12.86 -20.82
CA ARG A 411 -7.87 12.79 -21.54
C ARG A 411 -9.00 12.21 -20.70
N LEU A 412 -8.68 11.24 -19.85
CA LEU A 412 -9.66 10.57 -19.01
C LEU A 412 -9.95 11.35 -17.73
N ASP A 413 -8.93 12.01 -17.20
CA ASP A 413 -9.01 12.81 -15.97
C ASP A 413 -8.05 14.02 -16.02
N PRO A 414 -8.54 15.20 -16.40
CA PRO A 414 -7.74 16.42 -16.44
C PRO A 414 -7.58 17.09 -15.06
N THR A 415 -8.09 16.49 -13.98
CA THR A 415 -8.12 17.10 -12.63
C THR A 415 -6.97 16.63 -11.73
N ARG A 416 -6.20 15.66 -12.19
CA ARG A 416 -5.05 15.07 -11.49
C ARG A 416 -3.78 15.19 -12.32
N TYR A 417 -2.64 15.04 -11.65
CA TYR A 417 -1.33 15.16 -12.28
C TYR A 417 -0.67 13.81 -12.47
N THR A 418 0.22 13.73 -13.45
CA THR A 418 0.96 12.51 -13.79
C THR A 418 2.37 12.56 -13.24
N THR A 419 2.91 11.39 -12.87
CA THR A 419 4.28 11.18 -12.44
C THR A 419 4.82 9.84 -12.92
N ASN A 420 6.05 9.52 -12.60
CA ASN A 420 6.71 8.23 -12.78
C ASN A 420 7.64 7.95 -11.60
N GLY A 421 8.11 6.70 -11.45
CA GLY A 421 9.13 6.33 -10.48
C GLY A 421 10.44 6.01 -11.17
N ILE A 422 11.26 7.02 -11.46
CA ILE A 422 12.51 6.84 -12.21
C ILE A 422 13.64 6.46 -11.27
N ASN A 423 14.20 5.25 -11.45
CA ASN A 423 15.48 4.83 -10.88
C ASN A 423 16.60 5.04 -11.92
N GLY A 424 17.49 5.99 -11.63
CA GLY A 424 18.59 6.32 -12.54
C GLY A 424 19.60 5.19 -12.72
N LEU A 425 19.80 4.35 -11.71
CA LEU A 425 20.69 3.20 -11.77
C LEU A 425 20.12 2.15 -12.73
N VAL A 426 18.83 1.82 -12.60
CA VAL A 426 18.12 0.90 -13.49
C VAL A 426 18.15 1.41 -14.93
N ALA A 427 17.80 2.68 -15.14
CA ALA A 427 17.82 3.30 -16.47
C ALA A 427 19.21 3.24 -17.13
N ALA A 428 20.27 3.58 -16.39
CA ALA A 428 21.64 3.55 -16.90
C ALA A 428 22.18 2.12 -17.13
N PHE A 429 21.78 1.15 -16.31
CA PHE A 429 22.17 -0.25 -16.45
C PHE A 429 21.60 -0.85 -17.73
N PHE A 430 20.30 -0.78 -17.91
CA PHE A 430 19.62 -1.32 -19.09
C PHE A 430 19.86 -0.48 -20.35
N GLY A 431 20.13 0.83 -20.20
CA GLY A 431 20.58 1.70 -21.28
C GLY A 431 22.03 1.48 -21.73
N GLY A 432 22.80 0.66 -21.01
CA GLY A 432 24.19 0.34 -21.32
C GLY A 432 25.23 1.39 -20.92
N GLN A 433 24.81 2.48 -20.24
CA GLN A 433 25.69 3.59 -19.85
C GLN A 433 26.37 3.39 -18.48
N ILE A 434 25.85 2.48 -17.65
CA ILE A 434 26.29 2.32 -16.27
C ILE A 434 27.79 2.05 -16.14
N TYR A 435 28.35 1.25 -17.05
CA TYR A 435 29.76 0.87 -16.97
C TYR A 435 30.72 2.08 -17.18
N SER A 436 30.46 2.92 -18.18
CA SER A 436 31.25 4.12 -18.43
C SER A 436 31.12 5.13 -17.29
N MET A 437 29.92 5.33 -16.76
CA MET A 437 29.67 6.21 -15.62
C MET A 437 30.40 5.74 -14.36
N MET A 438 30.36 4.44 -14.06
CA MET A 438 31.06 3.88 -12.89
C MET A 438 32.57 3.97 -13.02
N GLN A 439 33.15 3.81 -14.22
CA GLN A 439 34.58 4.04 -14.44
C GLN A 439 35.02 5.48 -14.17
N GLU A 440 34.17 6.46 -14.52
CA GLU A 440 34.46 7.87 -14.25
C GLU A 440 34.32 8.21 -12.77
N LEU A 441 33.30 7.67 -12.10
CA LEU A 441 32.99 7.95 -10.69
C LEU A 441 33.89 7.18 -9.71
N MET A 442 34.34 5.99 -10.09
CA MET A 442 35.13 5.06 -9.28
C MET A 442 36.31 4.44 -10.08
N PRO A 443 37.34 5.22 -10.44
CA PRO A 443 38.46 4.74 -11.29
C PRO A 443 39.22 3.55 -10.69
N SER A 444 39.14 3.35 -9.37
CA SER A 444 39.82 2.26 -8.64
C SER A 444 38.98 1.00 -8.45
N ALA A 445 37.71 0.99 -8.86
CA ALA A 445 36.86 -0.19 -8.72
C ALA A 445 37.33 -1.30 -9.66
N ARG A 446 37.81 -2.41 -9.10
CA ARG A 446 38.13 -3.65 -9.87
C ARG A 446 36.83 -4.26 -10.37
N LYS A 447 36.85 -4.82 -11.59
CA LYS A 447 35.78 -5.67 -12.12
C LYS A 447 35.50 -6.78 -11.11
N SER A 448 34.39 -6.70 -10.40
CA SER A 448 33.86 -7.86 -9.67
C SER A 448 33.24 -8.80 -10.72
N GLY A 449 33.78 -10.00 -10.82
CA GLY A 449 33.26 -11.02 -11.72
C GLY A 449 32.07 -11.76 -11.15
N ALA A 450 31.03 -11.01 -10.79
CA ALA A 450 29.77 -11.61 -10.37
C ALA A 450 28.86 -11.76 -11.59
N ASP A 451 28.51 -12.97 -11.89
CA ASP A 451 27.55 -13.41 -12.92
C ASP A 451 26.09 -13.17 -12.46
N ASP A 452 25.85 -12.13 -11.66
CA ASP A 452 24.53 -11.76 -11.15
C ASP A 452 23.84 -10.81 -12.14
N SER A 453 22.95 -11.36 -12.93
CA SER A 453 22.02 -10.61 -13.78
C SER A 453 20.63 -10.56 -13.10
N GLY A 454 20.02 -9.37 -12.95
CA GLY A 454 18.65 -9.23 -12.45
C GLY A 454 18.50 -8.27 -11.28
N SER A 455 17.33 -8.28 -10.64
CA SER A 455 16.96 -7.40 -9.53
C SER A 455 17.94 -7.46 -8.34
N ASN A 456 18.53 -8.61 -8.05
CA ASN A 456 19.48 -8.77 -6.95
C ASN A 456 20.80 -7.98 -7.19
N ALA A 457 21.27 -7.92 -8.44
CA ALA A 457 22.45 -7.12 -8.80
C ALA A 457 22.16 -5.61 -8.62
N VAL A 458 20.97 -5.16 -9.00
CA VAL A 458 20.52 -3.77 -8.81
C VAL A 458 20.41 -3.45 -7.32
N ASN A 459 19.76 -4.30 -6.55
CA ASN A 459 19.62 -4.12 -5.10
C ASN A 459 20.97 -4.07 -4.37
N GLY A 460 21.94 -4.93 -4.79
CA GLY A 460 23.30 -4.89 -4.25
C GLY A 460 24.04 -3.58 -4.58
N ALA A 461 23.77 -2.99 -5.76
CA ALA A 461 24.34 -1.71 -6.16
C ALA A 461 23.69 -0.50 -5.48
N MET A 462 22.49 -0.64 -4.90
CA MET A 462 21.76 0.45 -4.22
C MET A 462 22.52 1.01 -3.01
N GLY A 463 23.43 0.23 -2.41
CA GLY A 463 24.33 0.74 -1.37
C GLY A 463 25.18 1.93 -1.80
N LEU A 464 25.56 2.01 -3.09
CA LEU A 464 26.26 3.15 -3.65
C LEU A 464 25.38 4.40 -3.72
N MET A 465 24.08 4.23 -3.98
CA MET A 465 23.13 5.34 -4.12
C MET A 465 22.90 6.10 -2.81
N ALA A 466 23.09 5.45 -1.66
CA ALA A 466 23.01 6.07 -0.34
C ALA A 466 24.30 6.83 0.08
N SER A 467 25.27 7.02 -0.83
CA SER A 467 26.58 7.62 -0.56
C SER A 467 26.80 8.92 -1.38
N GLU A 468 27.90 9.64 -1.08
CA GLU A 468 28.35 10.78 -1.92
C GLU A 468 28.59 10.38 -3.39
N THR A 469 28.97 9.12 -3.65
CA THR A 469 29.08 8.60 -5.02
C THR A 469 27.72 8.53 -5.68
N GLY A 470 26.68 8.16 -4.95
CA GLY A 470 25.30 8.18 -5.43
C GLY A 470 24.82 9.61 -5.77
N ASP A 471 25.15 10.60 -4.95
CA ASP A 471 24.83 12.00 -5.27
C ASP A 471 25.56 12.48 -6.54
N ARG A 472 26.83 12.12 -6.71
CA ARG A 472 27.57 12.40 -7.96
C ARG A 472 27.01 11.66 -9.16
N PHE A 473 26.59 10.43 -8.99
CA PHE A 473 25.89 9.65 -10.02
C PHE A 473 24.57 10.32 -10.42
N ALA A 474 23.77 10.74 -9.45
CA ALA A 474 22.46 11.37 -9.66
C ALA A 474 22.53 12.63 -10.54
N VAL A 475 23.64 13.40 -10.47
CA VAL A 475 23.84 14.63 -11.27
C VAL A 475 24.75 14.42 -12.48
N HIS A 476 25.15 13.19 -12.80
CA HIS A 476 26.07 12.89 -13.89
C HIS A 476 25.48 13.33 -15.25
N PRO A 477 26.27 13.99 -16.15
CA PRO A 477 25.78 14.50 -17.45
C PRO A 477 25.14 13.41 -18.33
N THR A 478 25.71 12.19 -18.34
CA THR A 478 25.18 11.07 -19.12
C THR A 478 23.80 10.65 -18.60
N LEU A 479 23.63 10.60 -17.26
CA LEU A 479 22.32 10.32 -16.65
C LEU A 479 21.33 11.44 -16.96
N THR A 480 21.78 12.69 -16.91
CA THR A 480 20.95 13.85 -17.24
C THR A 480 20.42 13.77 -18.68
N ALA A 481 21.28 13.42 -19.63
CA ALA A 481 20.87 13.23 -21.02
C ALA A 481 19.86 12.07 -21.17
N LEU A 482 20.06 10.97 -20.46
CA LEU A 482 19.17 9.79 -20.47
C LEU A 482 17.79 10.09 -19.90
N LEU A 483 17.71 10.90 -18.83
CA LEU A 483 16.47 11.17 -18.10
C LEU A 483 15.72 12.41 -18.61
N ASN A 484 16.26 13.19 -19.51
CA ASN A 484 15.63 14.43 -19.99
C ASN A 484 14.25 14.21 -20.58
N GLU A 485 14.10 13.27 -21.52
CA GLU A 485 12.84 13.01 -22.19
C GLU A 485 11.77 12.40 -21.25
N PRO A 486 12.08 11.35 -20.45
CA PRO A 486 11.10 10.82 -19.50
C PRO A 486 10.69 11.83 -18.42
N SER A 487 11.56 12.75 -18.00
CA SER A 487 11.23 13.85 -17.08
C SER A 487 10.23 14.84 -17.71
N ASN A 488 10.35 15.08 -19.02
CA ASN A 488 9.43 15.96 -19.75
C ASN A 488 8.08 15.32 -20.04
N ALA A 489 7.98 13.98 -20.02
CA ALA A 489 6.76 13.26 -20.37
C ALA A 489 5.64 13.39 -19.31
N VAL A 490 5.95 13.76 -18.08
CA VAL A 490 5.00 13.81 -16.94
C VAL A 490 4.89 15.23 -16.36
N ASP A 491 3.89 15.49 -15.53
CA ASP A 491 3.71 16.79 -14.85
C ASP A 491 4.66 16.96 -13.67
N VAL A 492 4.87 15.89 -12.90
CA VAL A 492 5.73 15.83 -11.73
C VAL A 492 6.84 14.82 -11.99
N ILE A 493 8.09 15.23 -11.89
CA ILE A 493 9.24 14.34 -12.07
C ILE A 493 9.36 13.49 -10.80
N GLY A 494 9.12 12.19 -10.93
CA GLY A 494 9.24 11.23 -9.83
C GLY A 494 10.60 10.53 -9.85
N LEU A 495 11.30 10.57 -8.74
CA LEU A 495 12.68 10.08 -8.61
C LEU A 495 12.79 9.03 -7.50
N ASN A 496 13.24 7.82 -7.86
CA ASN A 496 13.59 6.78 -6.92
C ASN A 496 15.07 6.90 -6.54
N TYR A 497 15.37 7.14 -5.26
CA TYR A 497 16.73 7.19 -4.67
C TYR A 497 17.73 8.17 -5.31
N LEU A 498 17.26 9.23 -5.95
CA LEU A 498 18.06 10.24 -6.62
C LEU A 498 18.01 11.60 -5.88
N THR A 499 18.16 11.62 -4.55
CA THR A 499 18.02 12.82 -3.71
C THR A 499 18.93 13.95 -4.17
N GLY A 500 20.19 13.65 -4.56
CA GLY A 500 21.15 14.65 -5.06
C GLY A 500 20.66 15.38 -6.31
N ARG A 501 19.67 14.85 -7.03
CA ARG A 501 19.16 15.44 -8.28
C ARG A 501 17.98 16.40 -8.07
N HIS A 502 17.32 16.39 -6.92
CA HIS A 502 16.09 17.17 -6.70
C HIS A 502 16.27 18.68 -6.98
N LEU A 503 17.42 19.27 -6.61
CA LEU A 503 17.69 20.67 -6.89
C LEU A 503 18.08 20.92 -8.36
N LEU A 504 18.82 20.00 -8.97
CA LEU A 504 19.25 20.10 -10.37
C LEU A 504 18.04 20.13 -11.32
N GLU A 505 16.96 19.42 -10.98
CA GLU A 505 15.76 19.39 -11.82
C GLU A 505 15.10 20.75 -11.97
N GLN A 506 15.21 21.63 -10.98
CA GLN A 506 14.70 23.01 -11.12
C GLN A 506 15.45 23.82 -12.19
N GLU A 507 16.75 23.54 -12.37
CA GLU A 507 17.58 24.20 -13.41
C GLU A 507 17.30 23.60 -14.79
N LEU A 508 17.15 22.26 -14.86
CA LEU A 508 16.94 21.53 -16.11
C LEU A 508 15.51 21.68 -16.63
N HIS A 509 14.54 21.63 -15.72
CA HIS A 509 13.12 21.63 -16.01
C HIS A 509 12.36 22.67 -15.16
N PRO A 510 12.59 23.99 -15.39
CA PRO A 510 12.09 25.08 -14.52
C PRO A 510 10.56 25.16 -14.42
N ASN A 511 9.85 24.54 -15.36
CA ASN A 511 8.38 24.50 -15.40
C ASN A 511 7.80 23.20 -14.78
N LYS A 512 8.64 22.38 -14.17
CA LYS A 512 8.22 21.11 -13.53
C LYS A 512 8.40 21.16 -12.01
N THR A 513 7.69 20.27 -11.36
CA THR A 513 7.90 19.97 -9.93
C THR A 513 8.51 18.57 -9.79
N VAL A 514 9.05 18.28 -8.62
CA VAL A 514 9.76 17.04 -8.32
C VAL A 514 9.17 16.38 -7.08
N VAL A 515 9.17 15.06 -7.05
CA VAL A 515 8.83 14.28 -5.85
C VAL A 515 9.79 13.10 -5.72
N GLY A 516 10.25 12.80 -4.51
CA GLY A 516 10.91 11.55 -4.21
C GLY A 516 9.87 10.44 -4.18
N THR A 517 9.78 9.63 -5.24
CA THR A 517 8.78 8.56 -5.35
C THR A 517 9.17 7.32 -4.57
N GLU A 518 10.48 7.10 -4.37
CA GLU A 518 11.04 6.17 -3.41
C GLU A 518 12.31 6.76 -2.79
N THR A 519 12.42 6.69 -1.46
CA THR A 519 13.53 7.29 -0.73
C THR A 519 14.03 6.39 0.39
N PHE A 520 15.34 6.49 0.68
CA PHE A 520 15.91 5.76 1.80
C PHE A 520 15.41 6.31 3.14
N PRO A 521 14.96 5.48 4.07
CA PRO A 521 14.47 5.93 5.37
C PRO A 521 15.49 6.77 6.16
N ALA A 522 16.76 6.40 6.10
CA ALA A 522 17.85 7.08 6.82
C ALA A 522 18.16 8.50 6.27
N ASP A 523 17.69 8.84 5.06
CA ASP A 523 17.96 10.15 4.42
C ASP A 523 16.89 11.21 4.75
N ILE A 524 15.90 10.87 5.57
CA ILE A 524 14.73 11.72 5.83
C ILE A 524 15.09 13.13 6.32
N ALA A 525 16.11 13.29 7.17
CA ALA A 525 16.50 14.60 7.68
C ALA A 525 16.95 15.54 6.55
N ARG A 526 17.74 15.03 5.60
CA ARG A 526 18.20 15.77 4.42
C ARG A 526 17.06 16.04 3.45
N LEU A 527 16.29 15.00 3.10
CA LEU A 527 15.16 15.08 2.19
C LEU A 527 14.12 16.08 2.64
N TRP A 528 13.70 15.97 3.90
CA TRP A 528 12.67 16.87 4.42
C TRP A 528 13.16 18.31 4.55
N GLY A 529 14.45 18.51 4.83
CA GLY A 529 15.10 19.80 4.75
C GLY A 529 14.99 20.45 3.36
N LEU A 530 15.17 19.67 2.28
CA LEU A 530 14.97 20.13 0.89
C LEU A 530 13.49 20.43 0.63
N VAL A 531 12.58 19.55 1.02
CA VAL A 531 11.13 19.69 0.84
C VAL A 531 10.61 20.98 1.51
N LYS A 532 11.06 21.28 2.74
CA LYS A 532 10.67 22.51 3.47
C LYS A 532 11.14 23.78 2.76
N ARG A 533 12.38 23.81 2.26
CA ARG A 533 13.01 25.00 1.70
C ARG A 533 12.64 25.29 0.24
N HIS A 534 12.21 24.28 -0.52
CA HIS A 534 11.99 24.41 -1.96
C HIS A 534 10.56 24.08 -2.36
N PRO A 535 9.79 25.07 -2.87
CA PRO A 535 8.37 24.84 -3.27
C PRO A 535 8.21 23.76 -4.33
N HIS A 536 9.12 23.70 -5.33
CA HIS A 536 9.06 22.74 -6.44
C HIS A 536 9.26 21.28 -6.00
N ILE A 537 9.82 21.02 -4.82
CA ILE A 537 9.95 19.67 -4.25
C ILE A 537 8.69 19.41 -3.45
N LEU A 538 7.81 18.54 -3.96
CA LEU A 538 6.48 18.32 -3.41
C LEU A 538 6.48 17.50 -2.11
N GLY A 539 7.45 16.61 -1.96
CA GLY A 539 7.54 15.70 -0.81
C GLY A 539 8.44 14.51 -1.11
N ASP A 540 8.32 13.49 -0.29
CA ASP A 540 8.99 12.21 -0.49
C ASP A 540 8.09 11.04 -0.07
N PHE A 541 8.32 9.88 -0.66
CA PHE A 541 7.68 8.62 -0.31
C PHE A 541 8.76 7.64 0.12
N THR A 542 8.79 7.32 1.42
CA THR A 542 9.78 6.37 1.94
C THR A 542 9.50 4.94 1.45
N TRP A 543 10.52 4.18 1.17
CA TRP A 543 10.45 2.73 0.98
C TRP A 543 10.87 2.01 2.26
N ALA A 544 9.91 1.51 3.08
CA ALA A 544 8.47 1.53 2.86
C ALA A 544 7.72 2.00 4.13
N GLY A 545 6.40 2.21 4.02
CA GLY A 545 5.58 2.60 5.18
C GLY A 545 5.27 1.45 6.11
N TYR A 546 5.15 0.24 5.56
CA TYR A 546 4.87 -1.01 6.28
C TYR A 546 5.88 -2.08 5.87
N ASP A 547 6.24 -2.96 6.80
CA ASP A 547 6.84 -4.24 6.45
C ASP A 547 5.86 -5.03 5.57
N TYR A 548 6.38 -5.82 4.66
CA TYR A 548 5.55 -6.56 3.70
C TYR A 548 6.09 -7.95 3.43
N LEU A 549 5.23 -8.82 2.93
CA LEU A 549 5.59 -10.17 2.53
C LEU A 549 6.37 -10.15 1.21
N GLY A 550 7.32 -11.05 1.07
CA GLY A 550 8.21 -11.10 -0.10
C GLY A 550 9.42 -10.17 0.01
N GLU A 551 10.23 -10.09 -1.05
CA GLU A 551 11.58 -9.51 -1.02
C GLU A 551 12.32 -9.93 0.25
N ALA A 552 12.13 -11.20 0.62
CA ALA A 552 12.53 -11.75 1.90
C ALA A 552 14.03 -11.59 2.14
N GLY A 553 14.39 -11.19 3.36
CA GLY A 553 15.77 -10.87 3.72
C GLY A 553 16.13 -9.38 3.61
N CYS A 554 15.34 -8.58 2.89
CA CYS A 554 15.54 -7.14 2.87
C CYS A 554 15.22 -6.56 4.26
N GLY A 555 16.19 -5.90 4.89
CA GLY A 555 16.00 -5.29 6.21
C GLY A 555 16.20 -6.22 7.41
N ILE A 556 16.58 -7.45 7.21
CA ILE A 556 16.98 -8.36 8.30
C ILE A 556 18.43 -8.10 8.69
N PHE A 557 18.67 -7.89 9.99
CA PHE A 557 20.03 -7.72 10.53
C PHE A 557 20.69 -9.07 10.74
N HIS A 558 21.64 -9.44 9.86
CA HIS A 558 22.45 -10.66 10.00
C HIS A 558 23.74 -10.36 10.74
N TYR A 559 24.01 -11.08 11.82
CA TYR A 559 25.22 -10.99 12.65
C TYR A 559 26.21 -12.13 12.41
N ASP A 560 25.86 -13.07 11.57
CA ASP A 560 26.65 -14.26 11.22
C ASP A 560 27.55 -14.08 9.98
N GLY A 561 27.55 -12.87 9.42
CA GLY A 561 28.29 -12.53 8.21
C GLY A 561 27.55 -12.86 6.90
N ALA A 562 26.32 -13.34 6.97
CA ALA A 562 25.48 -13.48 5.79
C ALA A 562 25.26 -12.10 5.11
N ALA A 563 25.30 -12.08 3.78
CA ALA A 563 25.03 -10.87 3.03
C ALA A 563 23.52 -10.55 3.07
N ASN A 564 23.18 -9.26 3.09
CA ASN A 564 21.81 -8.83 2.84
C ASN A 564 21.38 -9.29 1.44
N PHE A 565 20.08 -9.59 1.26
CA PHE A 565 19.53 -10.21 0.06
C PHE A 565 20.06 -11.60 -0.25
N SER A 566 20.76 -12.26 0.69
CA SER A 566 21.10 -13.69 0.55
C SER A 566 19.86 -14.58 0.56
N SER A 567 18.73 -14.03 1.00
CA SER A 567 17.39 -14.59 0.79
C SER A 567 17.29 -16.06 1.16
N VAL A 568 17.59 -16.36 2.42
CA VAL A 568 17.67 -17.74 2.91
C VAL A 568 16.36 -18.13 3.58
N TYR A 569 15.74 -19.24 3.11
CA TYR A 569 14.63 -19.84 3.83
C TYR A 569 15.01 -20.10 5.31
N PRO A 570 14.18 -19.74 6.30
CA PRO A 570 12.76 -19.39 6.22
C PRO A 570 12.43 -17.88 6.32
N GLU A 571 13.31 -16.99 5.85
CA GLU A 571 12.96 -15.58 5.71
C GLU A 571 11.68 -15.43 4.88
N ARG A 572 10.82 -14.43 5.17
CA ARG A 572 9.53 -14.28 4.48
C ARG A 572 9.12 -12.84 4.20
N THR A 573 9.78 -11.87 4.84
CA THR A 573 9.39 -10.47 4.74
C THR A 573 10.57 -9.58 4.38
N ALA A 574 10.24 -8.42 3.79
CA ALA A 574 11.05 -7.22 3.89
C ALA A 574 10.69 -6.51 5.21
N SER A 575 11.70 -6.27 6.06
CA SER A 575 11.53 -5.66 7.40
C SER A 575 12.20 -4.27 7.40
N ILE A 576 11.67 -3.39 6.56
CA ILE A 576 12.20 -2.02 6.30
C ILE A 576 11.14 -0.93 6.44
N GLY A 577 9.93 -1.32 6.83
CA GLY A 577 8.81 -0.40 7.03
C GLY A 577 9.00 0.53 8.24
N ASP A 578 8.29 1.65 8.23
CA ASP A 578 8.12 2.47 9.43
C ASP A 578 7.26 1.75 10.48
N LEU A 579 6.37 0.85 10.02
CA LEU A 579 5.55 -0.04 10.84
C LEU A 579 5.82 -1.50 10.47
N ASP A 580 5.78 -2.39 11.47
CA ASP A 580 5.88 -3.83 11.23
C ASP A 580 4.56 -4.45 10.75
N LEU A 581 4.54 -5.77 10.47
CA LEU A 581 3.34 -6.48 9.99
C LEU A 581 2.14 -6.43 10.95
N LEU A 582 2.36 -6.17 12.24
CA LEU A 582 1.30 -6.02 13.23
C LEU A 582 0.84 -4.55 13.37
N GLY A 583 1.58 -3.61 12.78
CA GLY A 583 1.34 -2.18 12.86
C GLY A 583 2.08 -1.49 14.00
N ASP A 584 3.03 -2.16 14.65
CA ASP A 584 3.91 -1.56 15.63
C ASP A 584 4.95 -0.66 14.95
N ARG A 585 5.15 0.55 15.48
CA ARG A 585 6.06 1.53 14.89
C ARG A 585 7.51 1.21 15.23
N HIS A 586 8.35 1.11 14.22
CA HIS A 586 9.80 1.06 14.38
C HIS A 586 10.38 2.41 14.83
N PRO A 587 11.55 2.46 15.47
CA PRO A 587 12.17 3.73 15.88
C PRO A 587 12.36 4.75 14.76
N ILE A 588 12.60 4.30 13.52
CA ILE A 588 12.69 5.18 12.34
C ILE A 588 11.42 6.01 12.11
N SER A 589 10.25 5.45 12.40
CA SER A 589 8.96 6.14 12.28
C SER A 589 8.87 7.35 13.23
N TYR A 590 9.44 7.24 14.44
CA TYR A 590 9.48 8.35 15.40
C TYR A 590 10.53 9.40 15.03
N LEU A 591 11.67 9.00 14.45
CA LEU A 591 12.62 9.94 13.86
C LEU A 591 11.94 10.76 12.75
N ARG A 592 11.19 10.10 11.88
CA ARG A 592 10.45 10.74 10.78
C ARG A 592 9.41 11.73 11.30
N GLU A 593 8.62 11.32 12.28
CA GLU A 593 7.61 12.17 12.94
C GLU A 593 8.23 13.45 13.54
N ILE A 594 9.41 13.34 14.16
CA ILE A 594 10.21 14.47 14.69
C ILE A 594 10.70 15.36 13.55
N VAL A 595 11.28 14.79 12.50
CA VAL A 595 11.78 15.52 11.32
C VAL A 595 10.64 16.27 10.62
N TYR A 596 9.44 15.71 10.59
CA TYR A 596 8.24 16.37 10.09
C TYR A 596 7.77 17.53 10.98
N GLY A 597 8.27 17.61 12.20
CA GLY A 597 7.87 18.62 13.19
C GLY A 597 6.54 18.32 13.89
N LEU A 598 6.06 17.08 13.80
CA LEU A 598 4.79 16.62 14.36
C LEU A 598 4.93 16.17 15.84
N ARG A 599 6.13 15.80 16.25
CA ARG A 599 6.44 15.37 17.61
C ARG A 599 7.47 16.29 18.25
N LYS A 600 7.18 16.78 19.46
CA LYS A 600 8.09 17.62 20.28
C LYS A 600 8.80 16.85 21.38
N ALA A 601 8.14 15.83 21.91
CA ALA A 601 8.79 14.96 22.91
C ALA A 601 9.92 14.16 22.28
N PRO A 602 11.07 14.03 22.92
CA PRO A 602 12.17 13.21 22.43
C PRO A 602 11.75 11.73 22.36
N TYR A 603 12.51 10.91 21.62
CA TYR A 603 12.28 9.47 21.55
C TYR A 603 13.57 8.69 21.74
N ILE A 604 13.55 7.71 22.64
CA ILE A 604 14.72 6.87 22.96
C ILE A 604 14.68 5.60 22.09
N ALA A 605 15.78 5.33 21.40
CA ALA A 605 16.01 4.10 20.66
C ALA A 605 17.31 3.44 21.16
N VAL A 606 17.22 2.22 21.65
CA VAL A 606 18.35 1.48 22.24
C VAL A 606 18.81 0.43 21.23
N GLU A 607 20.08 0.48 20.80
CA GLU A 607 20.68 -0.60 20.02
C GLU A 607 20.69 -1.88 20.86
N ARG A 608 20.54 -3.02 20.20
CA ARG A 608 20.49 -4.32 20.88
C ARG A 608 21.73 -4.55 21.78
N VAL A 609 21.52 -4.50 23.10
CA VAL A 609 22.60 -4.68 24.09
C VAL A 609 23.18 -6.09 24.04
N ASP A 610 22.34 -7.09 23.74
CA ASP A 610 22.73 -8.49 23.55
C ASP A 610 23.61 -8.72 22.31
N ARG A 611 23.75 -7.71 21.44
CA ARG A 611 24.57 -7.70 20.22
C ARG A 611 25.68 -6.66 20.25
N TYR A 612 25.94 -6.02 21.38
CA TYR A 612 26.95 -4.99 21.48
C TYR A 612 28.32 -5.45 20.94
N GLY A 613 28.97 -4.60 20.14
CA GLY A 613 30.26 -4.89 19.53
C GLY A 613 30.21 -5.79 18.28
N GLN A 614 29.04 -6.32 17.93
CA GLN A 614 28.87 -7.05 16.67
C GLN A 614 28.43 -6.05 15.58
N THR A 615 28.91 -6.26 14.36
CA THR A 615 28.50 -5.44 13.20
C THR A 615 27.57 -6.26 12.32
N PRO A 616 26.28 -5.89 12.23
CA PRO A 616 25.38 -6.58 11.33
C PRO A 616 25.61 -6.18 9.88
N SER A 617 25.23 -7.05 8.95
CA SER A 617 25.08 -6.67 7.56
C SER A 617 23.93 -5.64 7.43
N ARG A 618 24.06 -4.68 6.52
CA ARG A 618 23.09 -3.59 6.33
C ARG A 618 22.75 -3.38 4.87
N THR A 619 21.51 -3.00 4.63
CA THR A 619 21.06 -2.41 3.35
C THR A 619 20.85 -0.90 3.52
N PRO A 620 20.78 -0.12 2.43
CA PRO A 620 20.49 1.30 2.49
C PRO A 620 19.14 1.67 3.11
N TRP A 621 18.21 0.73 3.13
CA TRP A 621 16.87 0.92 3.71
C TRP A 621 16.83 0.74 5.23
N MET A 622 17.89 0.25 5.82
CA MET A 622 17.98 0.01 7.27
C MET A 622 18.66 1.18 7.97
N LEU A 623 18.14 1.59 9.12
CA LEU A 623 18.80 2.59 9.96
C LEU A 623 19.74 1.89 10.94
N LYS A 624 19.22 1.32 12.01
CA LYS A 624 19.94 0.59 13.06
C LYS A 624 19.04 -0.50 13.64
N ASP A 625 19.65 -1.59 14.15
CA ASP A 625 18.92 -2.59 14.94
C ASP A 625 18.71 -2.07 16.37
N ASN A 626 17.66 -1.27 16.52
CA ASN A 626 17.32 -0.64 17.80
C ASN A 626 15.85 -0.81 18.14
N LEU A 627 15.55 -0.78 19.43
CA LEU A 627 14.22 -0.96 20.00
C LEU A 627 13.95 0.14 21.05
N ALA A 628 12.69 0.47 21.27
CA ALA A 628 12.27 1.28 22.42
C ALA A 628 12.14 0.40 23.67
N SER A 629 13.25 -0.21 24.08
CA SER A 629 13.30 -1.10 25.24
C SER A 629 14.52 -0.82 26.11
N TRP A 630 14.31 -0.84 27.43
CA TRP A 630 15.37 -0.84 28.43
C TRP A 630 15.30 -2.11 29.29
N THR A 631 15.03 -3.27 28.63
CA THR A 631 14.89 -4.58 29.28
C THR A 631 15.86 -5.56 28.62
N TRP A 632 17.03 -5.78 29.27
CA TRP A 632 18.12 -6.62 28.76
C TRP A 632 18.64 -7.50 29.87
N PRO A 633 17.86 -8.48 30.36
CA PRO A 633 18.24 -9.33 31.48
C PRO A 633 19.49 -10.18 31.15
N GLY A 634 20.46 -10.21 32.09
CA GLY A 634 21.74 -10.92 31.93
C GLY A 634 22.83 -10.10 31.21
N PHE A 635 22.56 -8.84 30.89
CA PHE A 635 23.53 -7.93 30.26
C PHE A 635 23.85 -6.72 31.14
N GLU A 636 23.58 -6.81 32.45
CA GLU A 636 23.89 -5.77 33.43
C GLU A 636 25.40 -5.45 33.44
N GLY A 637 25.71 -4.15 33.39
CA GLY A 637 27.08 -3.66 33.30
C GLY A 637 27.70 -3.68 31.88
N GLN A 638 27.05 -4.30 30.89
CA GLN A 638 27.52 -4.24 29.49
C GLN A 638 27.29 -2.84 28.91
N PRO A 639 28.12 -2.40 27.94
CA PRO A 639 27.88 -1.17 27.23
C PRO A 639 26.58 -1.23 26.42
N ALA A 640 25.86 -0.10 26.40
CA ALA A 640 24.65 0.11 25.63
C ALA A 640 24.76 1.40 24.82
N ASN A 641 24.49 1.33 23.53
CA ASN A 641 24.37 2.50 22.66
C ASN A 641 22.91 2.94 22.64
N VAL A 642 22.68 4.23 22.86
CA VAL A 642 21.36 4.85 22.91
C VAL A 642 21.34 6.04 21.99
N ASP A 643 20.45 6.04 21.01
CA ASP A 643 20.11 7.22 20.24
C ASP A 643 18.85 7.87 20.81
N VAL A 644 18.86 9.19 20.91
CA VAL A 644 17.69 9.96 21.28
C VAL A 644 17.34 10.89 20.09
N TYR A 645 16.17 10.69 19.52
CA TYR A 645 15.68 11.53 18.45
C TYR A 645 14.97 12.76 19.03
N SER A 646 15.30 13.96 18.56
CA SER A 646 14.73 15.21 19.03
C SER A 646 14.95 16.37 18.05
N ASP A 647 13.98 17.27 17.93
CA ASP A 647 14.10 18.55 17.22
C ASP A 647 14.60 19.70 18.13
N ALA A 648 14.85 19.43 19.41
CA ALA A 648 15.40 20.39 20.36
C ALA A 648 16.90 20.63 20.15
N ASP A 649 17.45 21.71 20.77
CA ASP A 649 18.87 22.06 20.66
C ASP A 649 19.75 20.99 21.29
N GLU A 650 19.36 20.52 22.46
CA GLU A 650 20.10 19.56 23.30
C GLU A 650 19.17 18.50 23.91
N VAL A 651 19.77 17.34 24.16
CA VAL A 651 19.13 16.27 24.94
C VAL A 651 20.05 15.87 26.09
N GLU A 652 19.48 15.76 27.30
CA GLU A 652 20.10 15.14 28.46
C GLU A 652 19.55 13.71 28.63
N LEU A 653 20.45 12.74 28.78
CA LEU A 653 20.08 11.38 29.10
C LEU A 653 20.33 11.10 30.59
N LEU A 654 19.34 10.51 31.27
CA LEU A 654 19.43 10.14 32.68
C LEU A 654 19.20 8.63 32.84
N ILE A 655 19.99 8.01 33.71
CA ILE A 655 19.80 6.62 34.14
C ILE A 655 19.51 6.65 35.66
N ASN A 656 18.37 6.13 36.07
CA ASN A 656 17.91 6.12 37.48
C ASN A 656 18.02 7.51 38.14
N GLY A 657 17.64 8.59 37.41
CA GLY A 657 17.72 9.98 37.86
C GLY A 657 19.12 10.62 37.81
N ARG A 658 20.17 9.85 37.48
CA ARG A 658 21.55 10.36 37.36
C ARG A 658 21.86 10.72 35.92
N SER A 659 22.34 11.95 35.66
CA SER A 659 22.72 12.40 34.33
C SER A 659 23.90 11.60 33.75
N VAL A 660 23.74 11.11 32.55
CA VAL A 660 24.81 10.54 31.70
C VAL A 660 25.57 11.63 30.98
N GLY A 661 24.87 12.75 30.70
CA GLY A 661 25.41 13.91 30.00
C GLY A 661 24.41 14.56 29.04
N ARG A 662 24.79 15.69 28.46
CA ARG A 662 24.04 16.39 27.43
C ARG A 662 24.72 16.26 26.08
N ARG A 663 23.94 16.18 25.01
CA ARG A 663 24.41 16.11 23.63
C ARG A 663 23.54 17.02 22.75
N PRO A 664 24.12 17.68 21.73
CA PRO A 664 23.36 18.42 20.76
C PRO A 664 22.47 17.48 19.94
N ALA A 665 21.29 17.99 19.54
CA ALA A 665 20.32 17.33 18.70
C ALA A 665 19.87 18.29 17.56
N GLY A 666 18.63 18.24 17.12
CA GLY A 666 18.08 19.13 16.09
C GLY A 666 18.60 18.89 14.67
N GLU A 667 18.23 19.78 13.74
CA GLU A 667 18.47 19.57 12.29
C GLU A 667 19.98 19.45 11.95
N GLU A 668 20.84 20.22 12.60
CA GLU A 668 22.30 20.19 12.37
C GLU A 668 22.93 18.85 12.74
N ASN A 669 22.32 18.13 13.71
CA ASN A 669 22.75 16.81 14.17
C ASN A 669 21.83 15.70 13.62
N ARG A 670 21.15 15.94 12.50
CA ARG A 670 20.19 15.01 11.88
C ARG A 670 19.15 14.52 12.88
N PHE A 671 18.74 15.39 13.81
CA PHE A 671 17.75 15.12 14.85
C PHE A 671 18.13 13.98 15.81
N THR A 672 19.42 13.65 15.96
CA THR A 672 19.87 12.49 16.74
C THR A 672 20.98 12.87 17.71
N ALA A 673 20.79 12.61 19.00
CA ALA A 673 21.82 12.67 20.04
C ALA A 673 22.20 11.24 20.45
N SER A 674 23.49 10.85 20.31
CA SER A 674 23.97 9.51 20.59
C SER A 674 24.76 9.45 21.91
N PHE A 675 24.48 8.42 22.72
CA PHE A 675 25.09 8.16 24.00
C PHE A 675 25.61 6.72 24.07
N THR A 676 26.66 6.50 24.85
CA THR A 676 27.09 5.15 25.29
C THR A 676 27.18 5.15 26.79
N LEU A 677 26.52 4.18 27.45
CA LEU A 677 26.52 4.02 28.91
C LEU A 677 26.56 2.54 29.27
N CYS A 678 26.80 2.21 30.53
CA CYS A 678 26.62 0.84 30.99
C CYS A 678 25.14 0.58 31.26
N TYR A 679 24.62 -0.58 30.80
CA TYR A 679 23.26 -0.99 31.09
C TYR A 679 23.09 -1.26 32.60
N GLU A 680 22.15 -0.54 33.18
CA GLU A 680 21.65 -0.73 34.55
C GLU A 680 20.13 -0.87 34.50
N PRO A 681 19.52 -1.90 35.06
CA PRO A 681 18.07 -1.98 35.20
C PRO A 681 17.48 -0.77 35.92
N GLY A 682 16.28 -0.37 35.53
CA GLY A 682 15.58 0.76 36.14
C GLY A 682 14.92 1.68 35.09
N GLU A 683 15.20 2.97 35.20
CA GLU A 683 14.59 4.03 34.40
C GLU A 683 15.62 4.72 33.52
N LEU A 684 15.40 4.75 32.21
CA LEU A 684 16.17 5.52 31.23
C LEU A 684 15.30 6.68 30.72
N THR A 685 15.69 7.93 31.04
CA THR A 685 14.91 9.12 30.69
C THR A 685 15.72 10.07 29.81
N ALA A 686 15.17 10.48 28.67
CA ALA A 686 15.67 11.56 27.84
C ALA A 686 14.85 12.83 28.11
N VAL A 687 15.55 13.96 28.31
CA VAL A 687 14.95 15.29 28.49
C VAL A 687 15.47 16.20 27.39
N ALA A 688 14.56 16.77 26.63
CA ALA A 688 14.86 17.69 25.54
C ALA A 688 14.84 19.15 26.01
N TYR A 689 15.77 19.96 25.53
CA TYR A 689 15.89 21.39 25.85
C TYR A 689 15.99 22.24 24.58
N ALA A 690 15.19 23.32 24.52
CA ALA A 690 15.35 24.39 23.54
C ALA A 690 15.48 25.72 24.28
N ASP A 691 16.42 26.56 23.85
CA ASP A 691 16.77 27.83 24.54
C ASP A 691 17.01 27.64 26.04
N GLY A 692 17.55 26.49 26.43
CA GLY A 692 17.83 26.13 27.83
C GLY A 692 16.62 25.73 28.65
N GLN A 693 15.44 25.69 28.07
CA GLN A 693 14.18 25.28 28.73
C GLN A 693 13.81 23.84 28.33
N GLU A 694 13.31 23.06 29.28
CA GLU A 694 12.79 21.73 29.00
C GLU A 694 11.55 21.83 28.08
N THR A 695 11.57 21.08 26.95
CA THR A 695 10.48 21.02 25.98
C THR A 695 9.73 19.69 26.02
N GLY A 696 10.30 18.66 26.60
CA GLY A 696 9.64 17.36 26.73
C GLY A 696 10.58 16.28 27.25
N ARG A 697 9.98 15.14 27.58
CA ARG A 697 10.72 13.96 28.02
C ARG A 697 10.13 12.66 27.52
N HIS A 698 10.95 11.62 27.46
CA HIS A 698 10.56 10.24 27.17
C HIS A 698 11.30 9.32 28.12
N THR A 699 10.58 8.33 28.68
CA THR A 699 11.13 7.42 29.68
C THR A 699 10.85 5.97 29.27
N LEU A 700 11.88 5.12 29.33
CA LEU A 700 11.79 3.67 29.24
C LEU A 700 12.03 3.07 30.61
N HIS A 701 11.29 2.03 30.94
CA HIS A 701 11.45 1.28 32.19
C HIS A 701 11.88 -0.16 31.89
N THR A 702 12.77 -0.70 32.73
CA THR A 702 13.05 -2.13 32.70
C THR A 702 11.82 -2.90 33.14
N ALA A 703 11.32 -3.79 32.28
CA ALA A 703 10.24 -4.70 32.61
C ALA A 703 10.78 -5.86 33.49
N GLY A 704 9.96 -6.31 34.42
CA GLY A 704 10.19 -7.52 35.21
C GLY A 704 9.97 -8.80 34.39
N ALA A 705 9.96 -9.93 35.11
CA ALA A 705 9.59 -11.21 34.50
C ALA A 705 8.18 -11.15 33.92
N VAL A 706 7.98 -11.80 32.79
CA VAL A 706 6.66 -11.86 32.13
C VAL A 706 5.65 -12.54 33.06
N ALA A 707 4.50 -11.87 33.28
CA ALA A 707 3.44 -12.30 34.19
C ALA A 707 2.10 -12.54 33.47
N ALA A 708 1.87 -11.91 32.32
CA ALA A 708 0.59 -12.02 31.61
C ALA A 708 0.70 -11.82 30.08
N LEU A 709 -0.32 -12.29 29.37
CA LEU A 709 -0.68 -11.84 28.03
C LEU A 709 -1.70 -10.69 28.15
N ALA A 710 -1.32 -9.49 27.70
CA ALA A 710 -2.20 -8.32 27.67
C ALA A 710 -2.81 -8.15 26.28
N PRO A 711 -4.15 -8.15 26.13
CA PRO A 711 -4.79 -7.99 24.84
C PRO A 711 -5.01 -6.51 24.50
N GLU A 712 -4.73 -6.15 23.26
CA GLU A 712 -5.17 -4.92 22.61
C GLU A 712 -6.17 -5.32 21.52
N VAL A 713 -7.41 -4.84 21.63
CA VAL A 713 -8.52 -5.27 20.76
C VAL A 713 -9.00 -4.09 19.92
N GLU A 714 -8.84 -4.21 18.60
CA GLU A 714 -9.33 -3.24 17.62
C GLU A 714 -10.50 -3.88 16.85
N ARG A 715 -11.70 -3.27 16.94
CA ARG A 715 -12.91 -3.77 16.27
C ARG A 715 -13.19 -2.95 15.02
N GLY A 716 -13.31 -3.63 13.87
CA GLY A 716 -13.87 -3.11 12.63
C GLY A 716 -15.35 -3.48 12.46
N ALA A 717 -15.86 -3.35 11.25
CA ALA A 717 -17.23 -3.72 10.90
C ALA A 717 -17.41 -5.25 10.78
N GLU A 718 -16.42 -5.92 10.22
CA GLU A 718 -16.41 -7.37 9.99
C GLU A 718 -15.28 -8.07 10.74
N LEU A 719 -14.12 -7.40 10.89
CA LEU A 719 -12.92 -7.98 11.48
C LEU A 719 -12.64 -7.42 12.88
N THR A 720 -12.12 -8.29 13.73
CA THR A 720 -11.52 -7.89 15.01
C THR A 720 -10.06 -8.33 15.05
N PHE A 721 -9.17 -7.36 15.31
CA PHE A 721 -7.73 -7.57 15.48
C PHE A 721 -7.42 -7.65 16.96
N VAL A 722 -6.74 -8.69 17.40
CA VAL A 722 -6.34 -8.93 18.79
C VAL A 722 -4.83 -9.05 18.85
N THR A 723 -4.16 -7.97 19.24
CA THR A 723 -2.71 -8.00 19.50
C THR A 723 -2.48 -8.41 20.95
N LEU A 724 -1.72 -9.47 21.18
CA LEU A 724 -1.34 -9.98 22.49
C LEU A 724 0.08 -9.58 22.79
N ARG A 725 0.29 -8.93 23.95
CA ARG A 725 1.61 -8.50 24.38
C ARG A 725 2.04 -9.20 25.64
N LEU A 726 3.32 -9.59 25.71
CA LEU A 726 3.93 -10.06 26.93
C LEU A 726 4.16 -8.88 27.87
N THR A 727 3.61 -8.94 29.10
CA THR A 727 3.75 -7.89 30.09
C THR A 727 4.22 -8.45 31.43
N ASP A 728 4.93 -7.60 32.21
CA ASP A 728 5.27 -7.88 33.59
C ASP A 728 4.07 -7.66 34.55
N ALA A 729 4.27 -7.89 35.83
CA ALA A 729 3.23 -7.73 36.84
C ALA A 729 2.72 -6.26 36.99
N GLN A 730 3.43 -5.27 36.43
CA GLN A 730 3.06 -3.86 36.43
C GLN A 730 2.43 -3.45 35.07
N GLY A 731 2.24 -4.39 34.17
CA GLY A 731 1.71 -4.14 32.83
C GLY A 731 2.71 -3.53 31.85
N ARG A 732 4.01 -3.54 32.15
CA ARG A 732 5.05 -3.03 31.26
C ARG A 732 5.34 -4.06 30.16
N PRO A 733 5.42 -3.65 28.88
CA PRO A 733 5.78 -4.55 27.80
C PRO A 733 7.19 -5.13 27.96
N ASN A 734 7.33 -6.43 27.76
CA ASN A 734 8.61 -7.12 27.73
C ASN A 734 8.90 -7.56 26.29
N LEU A 735 9.76 -6.81 25.60
CA LEU A 735 10.14 -7.07 24.21
C LEU A 735 11.26 -8.11 24.08
N PHE A 736 11.90 -8.49 25.17
CA PHE A 736 13.05 -9.40 25.19
C PHE A 736 12.64 -10.87 25.29
N ASP A 737 11.61 -11.18 26.10
CA ASP A 737 11.14 -12.56 26.29
C ASP A 737 10.35 -13.04 25.07
N THR A 738 10.43 -14.33 24.82
CA THR A 738 9.70 -15.02 23.75
C THR A 738 8.86 -16.15 24.33
N ARG A 739 7.58 -16.19 24.02
CA ARG A 739 6.65 -17.25 24.41
C ARG A 739 5.90 -17.77 23.19
N THR A 740 5.74 -19.08 23.11
CA THR A 740 4.82 -19.67 22.16
C THR A 740 3.39 -19.52 22.68
N VAL A 741 2.56 -18.85 21.89
CA VAL A 741 1.13 -18.64 22.19
C VAL A 741 0.31 -19.61 21.35
N THR A 742 -0.69 -20.23 21.99
CA THR A 742 -1.67 -21.09 21.33
C THR A 742 -3.05 -20.43 21.41
N ALA A 743 -3.77 -20.37 20.29
CA ALA A 743 -5.13 -19.90 20.19
C ALA A 743 -6.09 -21.10 20.07
N GLU A 744 -6.90 -21.35 21.11
CA GLU A 744 -7.97 -22.32 21.11
C GLU A 744 -9.28 -21.59 20.78
N VAL A 745 -9.75 -21.72 19.54
CA VAL A 745 -10.98 -21.06 19.06
C VAL A 745 -12.18 -21.91 19.41
N GLU A 746 -13.03 -21.45 20.32
CA GLU A 746 -14.26 -22.16 20.73
C GLU A 746 -15.42 -21.89 19.76
N SER A 747 -15.48 -20.68 19.21
CA SER A 747 -16.44 -20.27 18.18
C SER A 747 -15.92 -19.09 17.38
N GLY A 748 -16.49 -18.88 16.19
CA GLY A 748 -16.06 -17.81 15.27
C GLY A 748 -15.03 -18.30 14.24
N GLU A 749 -14.54 -17.40 13.41
CA GLU A 749 -13.61 -17.69 12.33
C GLU A 749 -12.28 -16.95 12.57
N LEU A 750 -11.21 -17.70 12.73
CA LEU A 750 -9.84 -17.18 12.78
C LEU A 750 -9.31 -17.09 11.36
N LEU A 751 -9.06 -15.87 10.88
CA LEU A 751 -8.54 -15.62 9.52
C LEU A 751 -7.01 -15.65 9.46
N GLY A 752 -6.34 -15.30 10.56
CA GLY A 752 -4.89 -15.29 10.63
C GLY A 752 -4.39 -15.20 12.06
N PHE A 753 -3.26 -15.86 12.33
CA PHE A 753 -2.57 -15.81 13.60
C PHE A 753 -1.06 -15.80 13.38
N GLY A 754 -0.38 -14.75 13.79
CA GLY A 754 1.04 -14.61 13.51
C GLY A 754 1.74 -13.48 14.27
N SER A 755 3.05 -13.42 14.11
CA SER A 755 3.91 -12.36 14.62
C SER A 755 4.62 -11.64 13.48
N ALA A 756 5.21 -10.49 13.77
CA ALA A 756 6.03 -9.73 12.82
C ALA A 756 7.43 -10.33 12.61
N CYS A 757 7.68 -11.57 13.07
CA CYS A 757 8.99 -12.23 12.89
C CYS A 757 9.32 -12.35 11.40
N PRO A 758 10.41 -11.73 10.91
CA PRO A 758 10.76 -11.78 9.49
C PRO A 758 11.30 -13.12 9.04
N CYS A 759 11.72 -13.96 9.98
CA CYS A 759 12.31 -15.28 9.73
C CYS A 759 11.58 -16.34 10.59
N SER A 760 10.57 -16.99 10.00
CA SER A 760 9.75 -17.98 10.70
C SER A 760 9.23 -19.05 9.76
N THR A 761 9.12 -20.29 10.25
CA THR A 761 8.48 -21.41 9.56
C THR A 761 6.98 -21.50 9.84
N GLU A 762 6.50 -20.80 10.87
CA GLU A 762 5.11 -20.88 11.31
C GLU A 762 4.16 -20.30 10.25
N PRO A 763 3.13 -21.04 9.82
CA PRO A 763 2.13 -20.55 8.89
C PRO A 763 1.20 -19.54 9.58
N TYR A 764 0.61 -18.63 8.81
CA TYR A 764 -0.31 -17.63 9.35
C TYR A 764 -1.75 -18.16 9.55
N ASP A 765 -2.08 -19.27 8.95
CA ASP A 765 -3.37 -19.97 9.15
C ASP A 765 -3.34 -21.02 10.29
N GLY A 766 -2.23 -21.06 11.05
CA GLY A 766 -2.07 -21.90 12.23
C GLY A 766 -2.73 -21.31 13.47
N THR A 767 -2.70 -22.10 14.55
CA THR A 767 -3.19 -21.69 15.87
C THR A 767 -2.07 -21.57 16.91
N VAL A 768 -0.81 -21.73 16.50
CA VAL A 768 0.37 -21.68 17.37
C VAL A 768 1.39 -20.75 16.76
N CYS A 769 1.85 -19.75 17.52
CA CYS A 769 2.86 -18.82 17.05
C CYS A 769 3.74 -18.34 18.22
N PRO A 770 5.09 -18.30 18.08
CA PRO A 770 5.96 -17.62 19.02
C PRO A 770 5.80 -16.10 18.90
N THR A 771 5.86 -15.39 20.03
CA THR A 771 5.89 -13.92 20.02
C THR A 771 7.21 -13.43 19.42
N TRP A 772 7.14 -12.29 18.74
CA TRP A 772 8.29 -11.53 18.26
C TRP A 772 8.27 -10.13 18.88
N ASN A 773 9.39 -9.70 19.46
CA ASN A 773 9.44 -8.48 20.29
C ASN A 773 8.28 -8.41 21.28
N GLY A 774 7.97 -9.58 21.91
CA GLY A 774 6.91 -9.69 22.90
C GLY A 774 5.47 -9.66 22.37
N ALA A 775 5.24 -9.69 21.05
CA ALA A 775 3.90 -9.54 20.47
C ALA A 775 3.52 -10.67 19.49
N VAL A 776 2.22 -10.92 19.37
CA VAL A 776 1.56 -11.77 18.36
C VAL A 776 0.15 -11.26 18.12
N MET A 777 -0.40 -11.41 16.92
CA MET A 777 -1.74 -10.93 16.56
C MET A 777 -2.60 -12.06 16.00
N ALA A 778 -3.89 -12.07 16.42
CA ALA A 778 -4.94 -12.88 15.84
C ALA A 778 -5.98 -11.97 15.17
N VAL A 779 -6.50 -12.39 14.02
CA VAL A 779 -7.57 -11.68 13.31
C VAL A 779 -8.78 -12.59 13.17
N PHE A 780 -9.91 -12.11 13.66
CA PHE A 780 -11.17 -12.85 13.64
C PHE A 780 -12.21 -12.15 12.77
N ARG A 781 -13.06 -12.94 12.11
CA ARG A 781 -14.26 -12.46 11.43
C ARG A 781 -15.50 -12.78 12.26
N GLY A 782 -16.33 -11.73 12.43
CA GLY A 782 -17.56 -11.84 13.22
C GLY A 782 -17.31 -12.03 14.71
N HIS A 783 -18.31 -12.57 15.41
CA HIS A 783 -18.23 -12.83 16.84
C HIS A 783 -17.46 -14.11 17.14
N ALA A 784 -16.47 -14.04 18.02
CA ALA A 784 -15.64 -15.18 18.36
C ALA A 784 -15.42 -15.33 19.88
N ARG A 785 -15.26 -16.59 20.31
CA ARG A 785 -14.73 -16.94 21.64
C ARG A 785 -13.42 -17.67 21.47
N VAL A 786 -12.40 -17.19 22.13
CA VAL A 786 -11.04 -17.72 22.04
C VAL A 786 -10.37 -17.76 23.40
N ARG A 787 -9.59 -18.81 23.62
CA ARG A 787 -8.72 -18.98 24.76
C ARG A 787 -7.27 -18.96 24.27
N PHE A 788 -6.48 -17.99 24.75
CA PHE A 788 -5.06 -17.93 24.49
C PHE A 788 -4.28 -18.50 25.66
N THR A 789 -3.29 -19.34 25.37
CA THR A 789 -2.38 -19.91 26.35
C THR A 789 -0.93 -19.68 25.95
N ALA A 790 -0.09 -19.43 26.94
CA ALA A 790 1.36 -19.36 26.78
C ALA A 790 2.03 -20.00 27.99
N GLY A 791 3.13 -20.73 27.79
CA GLY A 791 3.75 -21.53 28.85
C GLY A 791 4.09 -20.69 30.09
N GLY A 792 3.60 -21.12 31.27
CA GLY A 792 3.82 -20.49 32.56
C GLY A 792 3.00 -19.23 32.83
N LEU A 793 2.09 -18.82 31.95
CA LEU A 793 1.20 -17.67 32.12
C LEU A 793 -0.25 -18.09 32.37
N PRO A 794 -1.04 -17.27 33.08
CA PRO A 794 -2.48 -17.49 33.17
C PRO A 794 -3.14 -17.50 31.78
N PRO A 795 -4.09 -18.40 31.50
CA PRO A 795 -4.84 -18.36 30.27
C PRO A 795 -5.65 -17.06 30.15
N LEU A 796 -5.72 -16.51 28.93
CA LEU A 796 -6.54 -15.36 28.58
C LEU A 796 -7.76 -15.84 27.75
N CYS A 797 -8.97 -15.62 28.27
CA CYS A 797 -10.20 -15.90 27.53
C CYS A 797 -10.82 -14.59 27.07
N LEU A 798 -11.15 -14.51 25.79
CA LEU A 798 -11.81 -13.33 25.19
C LEU A 798 -13.10 -13.74 24.48
N GLU A 799 -14.07 -12.85 24.61
CA GLU A 799 -15.30 -12.84 23.80
C GLU A 799 -15.29 -11.55 22.98
N ILE A 800 -15.18 -11.68 21.67
CA ILE A 800 -14.90 -10.60 20.74
C ILE A 800 -15.88 -10.56 19.58
#